data_00564d4468b80cea64b4add6df1f6f37
#
_entry.id   00564d4468b80cea64b4add6df1f6f37
#
_cell.length_a   1.000
_cell.length_b   1.000
_cell.length_c   1.000
_cell.angle_alpha   90.00
_cell.angle_beta   90.00
_cell.angle_gamma   90.00
#
_symmetry.space_group_name_H-M   'P 1'
#
loop_
_entity.id
_entity.type
_entity.pdbx_description
1 polymer ?
#
loop_
_entity_poly.entity_id
_entity_poly.type
_entity_poly.pdbx_seq_one_letter_code
_entity_poly.pdbx_strand_id
1 'polypeptide(L)'
;VARQVVLGNGRLTVALDDRMRVRDLSYPKAGLENHVAGHFFRIGVWTDGTFSWVDDGWQVQMKYLPETLVTRCTARSASLGIELEVNDTVHQFLDLFLRKVTVTGLGHSAREVRVFFSQDFHIYGVDTGDTAMYEPDSGSIVHYKGRRYFLINGQTNRNEGIFQFATGYKESPGKQGTWRDAEDGLLEGNPIAQGAVDSTVSFRAQLLSESPATVYYWIACGRNVEEVGKLDGIARRTGVEQLFLEVENYWSAWVNKKEVDLTPLPRNVARMFKTSLLVMRTHVDDDGAVIASCDSDILGYNRDTYSYVWPRDGALAALAFDAAGFHEVSRTFFLFCNDIITQRGFFHHKYLADGSRGSSWHAWVDSKGNYQLPIQEDETALVLYALWRHYQKYRDIEFIGKLYANLVVRATEFILEHRDETTGLPKPSFDLWEEKIGVFTSTAATVCAALTAAARFAQLFYDSKRQELLSESATQMKQAILTHLYDRRLGRFIKAIYPDGSRDLTIDSSLMFAFLYGPFEAREEAVTNSVHAIIDKLRVGAGGAGIARYENDEYYRVSSEVTGNPWFVCTIWLARWYIARAESIDELNKGLEILEWVTDHSLTSGILSEQLDPYTGVPISASPLVWSHAEFVIALSEYLDRYREISPRGRII
;
A
#
# COMPACT_ATOMS: atom_id res chain seq x y z
N VAL A 1 -4.71 -12.50 7.15
CA VAL A 1 -4.78 -11.59 8.32
C VAL A 1 -4.26 -10.22 7.90
N ALA A 2 -5.04 -9.16 8.14
CA ALA A 2 -4.64 -7.79 7.79
C ALA A 2 -3.32 -7.37 8.45
N ARG A 3 -2.49 -6.61 7.73
CA ARG A 3 -1.30 -5.99 8.31
C ARG A 3 -1.73 -4.77 9.14
N GLN A 4 -1.51 -4.85 10.45
CA GLN A 4 -1.87 -3.77 11.39
C GLN A 4 -0.95 -2.57 11.29
N VAL A 5 0.33 -2.80 10.97
CA VAL A 5 1.32 -1.75 10.78
C VAL A 5 2.29 -2.13 9.69
N VAL A 6 2.77 -1.13 8.96
CA VAL A 6 3.83 -1.26 7.94
C VAL A 6 4.88 -0.19 8.18
N LEU A 7 6.13 -0.59 8.16
CA LEU A 7 7.32 0.22 8.42
C LEU A 7 8.25 0.10 7.22
N GLY A 8 8.88 1.17 6.80
CA GLY A 8 9.79 1.06 5.65
C GLY A 8 10.52 2.36 5.32
N ASN A 9 11.59 2.22 4.52
CA ASN A 9 12.45 3.34 4.11
C ASN A 9 12.69 3.40 2.59
N GLY A 10 11.96 2.57 1.80
CA GLY A 10 12.13 2.43 0.34
C GLY A 10 13.00 1.23 -0.06
N ARG A 11 13.83 0.70 0.84
CA ARG A 11 14.63 -0.51 0.61
C ARG A 11 14.20 -1.67 1.50
N LEU A 12 14.08 -1.42 2.77
CA LEU A 12 13.58 -2.38 3.75
C LEU A 12 12.14 -2.03 4.11
N THR A 13 11.24 -3.01 3.98
CA THR A 13 9.84 -2.91 4.41
C THR A 13 9.54 -4.06 5.37
N VAL A 14 8.92 -3.74 6.49
CA VAL A 14 8.49 -4.72 7.51
C VAL A 14 7.03 -4.50 7.84
N ALA A 15 6.22 -5.55 7.74
CA ALA A 15 4.80 -5.49 8.07
C ALA A 15 4.43 -6.50 9.17
N LEU A 16 3.58 -6.06 10.09
CA LEU A 16 3.15 -6.83 11.24
C LEU A 16 1.63 -7.03 11.22
N ASP A 17 1.20 -8.22 11.69
CA ASP A 17 -0.21 -8.53 11.89
C ASP A 17 -0.72 -8.08 13.29
N ASP A 18 -1.99 -8.39 13.59
CA ASP A 18 -2.69 -8.03 14.83
C ASP A 18 -2.15 -8.72 16.10
N ARG A 19 -1.18 -9.65 15.95
CA ARG A 19 -0.51 -10.39 17.04
C ARG A 19 0.95 -10.01 17.20
N MET A 20 1.37 -8.87 16.65
CA MET A 20 2.76 -8.39 16.63
C MET A 20 3.75 -9.31 15.89
N ARG A 21 3.28 -10.24 15.05
CA ARG A 21 4.16 -11.08 14.26
C ARG A 21 4.63 -10.31 13.04
N VAL A 22 5.93 -10.36 12.74
CA VAL A 22 6.43 -9.90 11.44
C VAL A 22 5.99 -10.92 10.40
N ARG A 23 5.16 -10.48 9.47
CA ARG A 23 4.59 -11.31 8.39
C ARG A 23 5.25 -11.09 7.05
N ASP A 24 5.78 -9.91 6.84
CA ASP A 24 6.48 -9.53 5.62
C ASP A 24 7.74 -8.77 5.98
N LEU A 25 8.83 -9.10 5.33
CA LEU A 25 10.10 -8.40 5.36
C LEU A 25 10.66 -8.41 3.95
N SER A 26 10.60 -7.27 3.26
CA SER A 26 11.12 -7.12 1.90
C SER A 26 12.42 -6.33 1.90
N TYR A 27 13.42 -6.84 1.18
CA TYR A 27 14.74 -6.26 0.98
C TYR A 27 15.35 -6.81 -0.32
N PRO A 28 16.06 -6.04 -1.19
CA PRO A 28 16.60 -4.69 -0.99
C PRO A 28 15.71 -3.56 -1.54
N LYS A 29 14.52 -3.83 -1.98
CA LYS A 29 13.54 -2.85 -2.45
C LYS A 29 12.18 -3.14 -1.85
N ALA A 30 11.39 -2.10 -1.60
CA ALA A 30 10.03 -2.26 -1.12
C ALA A 30 9.26 -3.25 -2.01
N GLY A 31 8.80 -4.37 -1.44
CA GLY A 31 7.98 -5.39 -2.11
C GLY A 31 8.69 -6.31 -3.11
N LEU A 32 9.98 -6.14 -3.40
CA LEU A 32 10.62 -6.95 -4.46
C LEU A 32 10.88 -8.39 -4.01
N GLU A 33 11.52 -8.59 -2.87
CA GLU A 33 11.88 -9.90 -2.33
C GLU A 33 11.37 -9.97 -0.89
N ASN A 34 10.34 -10.75 -0.65
CA ASN A 34 9.82 -10.97 0.70
C ASN A 34 10.48 -12.21 1.31
N HIS A 35 11.23 -12.02 2.39
CA HIS A 35 12.03 -13.04 3.05
C HIS A 35 11.32 -13.71 4.24
N VAL A 36 10.00 -13.48 4.39
CA VAL A 36 9.16 -14.07 5.46
C VAL A 36 7.85 -14.63 4.90
N ALA A 37 7.47 -14.28 3.66
CA ALA A 37 6.18 -14.62 3.05
C ALA A 37 5.69 -16.04 3.38
N GLY A 38 4.52 -16.14 4.00
CA GLY A 38 3.94 -17.41 4.45
C GLY A 38 4.40 -17.89 5.83
N HIS A 39 5.47 -17.32 6.37
CA HIS A 39 6.01 -17.57 7.71
C HIS A 39 5.80 -16.36 8.62
N PHE A 40 6.40 -16.36 9.81
CA PHE A 40 6.32 -15.20 10.71
C PHE A 40 7.36 -15.23 11.82
N PHE A 41 7.78 -14.05 12.29
CA PHE A 41 8.59 -13.93 13.49
C PHE A 41 7.72 -13.68 14.71
N ARG A 42 8.15 -14.18 15.87
CA ARG A 42 7.35 -14.20 17.11
C ARG A 42 8.10 -13.58 18.28
N ILE A 43 7.36 -13.12 19.27
CA ILE A 43 7.85 -12.72 20.59
C ILE A 43 7.33 -13.71 21.61
N GLY A 44 8.23 -14.23 22.46
CA GLY A 44 7.90 -15.11 23.57
C GLY A 44 8.38 -14.52 24.91
N VAL A 45 7.73 -14.90 25.98
CA VAL A 45 8.08 -14.48 27.34
C VAL A 45 8.07 -15.68 28.27
N TRP A 46 9.15 -15.84 29.01
CA TRP A 46 9.26 -16.81 30.10
C TRP A 46 9.47 -16.07 31.43
N THR A 47 8.78 -16.51 32.47
CA THR A 47 8.97 -16.04 33.85
C THR A 47 8.44 -17.10 34.83
N ASP A 48 9.13 -17.30 35.96
CA ASP A 48 8.73 -18.18 37.04
C ASP A 48 8.35 -19.61 36.59
N GLY A 49 9.07 -20.17 35.61
CA GLY A 49 8.83 -21.53 35.08
C GLY A 49 7.69 -21.62 34.07
N THR A 50 7.09 -20.51 33.66
CA THR A 50 5.99 -20.47 32.69
C THR A 50 6.40 -19.70 31.43
N PHE A 51 6.17 -20.29 30.27
CA PHE A 51 6.40 -19.69 28.94
C PHE A 51 5.08 -19.37 28.24
N SER A 52 5.05 -18.29 27.45
CA SER A 52 3.95 -17.99 26.53
C SER A 52 4.43 -17.18 25.33
N TRP A 53 3.96 -17.56 24.13
CA TRP A 53 4.08 -16.71 22.95
C TRP A 53 3.05 -15.57 23.00
N VAL A 54 3.45 -14.35 22.57
CA VAL A 54 2.56 -13.18 22.55
C VAL A 54 1.39 -13.36 21.58
N ASP A 55 1.56 -14.15 20.53
CA ASP A 55 0.50 -14.48 19.59
C ASP A 55 -0.48 -15.57 20.08
N ASP A 56 -0.34 -16.02 21.32
CA ASP A 56 -1.21 -17.02 21.95
C ASP A 56 -1.86 -16.46 23.23
N GLY A 57 -3.09 -15.99 23.08
CA GLY A 57 -3.96 -15.61 24.20
C GLY A 57 -3.64 -14.27 24.90
N TRP A 58 -2.71 -13.47 24.40
CA TRP A 58 -2.44 -12.12 24.92
C TRP A 58 -3.45 -11.10 24.37
N GLN A 59 -3.75 -10.09 25.19
CA GLN A 59 -4.52 -8.94 24.73
C GLN A 59 -3.58 -7.93 24.05
N VAL A 60 -3.73 -7.78 22.74
CA VAL A 60 -2.83 -6.95 21.90
C VAL A 60 -3.57 -5.71 21.40
N GLN A 61 -2.90 -4.55 21.44
CA GLN A 61 -3.33 -3.31 20.79
C GLN A 61 -2.15 -2.71 20.02
N MET A 62 -2.39 -2.29 18.77
CA MET A 62 -1.34 -1.78 17.91
C MET A 62 -1.74 -0.44 17.30
N LYS A 63 -0.82 0.52 17.32
CA LYS A 63 -0.97 1.84 16.67
C LYS A 63 0.38 2.45 16.37
N TYR A 64 0.41 3.45 15.52
CA TYR A 64 1.59 4.31 15.37
C TYR A 64 1.61 5.39 16.45
N LEU A 65 2.81 5.85 16.81
CA LEU A 65 2.97 7.17 17.43
C LEU A 65 2.51 8.24 16.44
N PRO A 66 1.87 9.32 16.91
CA PRO A 66 1.35 10.35 16.02
C PRO A 66 2.41 10.89 15.07
N GLU A 67 2.06 10.96 13.78
CA GLU A 67 2.88 11.57 12.73
C GLU A 67 4.24 10.90 12.50
N THR A 68 4.38 9.61 12.85
CA THR A 68 5.63 8.85 12.67
C THR A 68 5.39 7.46 12.09
N LEU A 69 6.48 6.81 11.64
CA LEU A 69 6.54 5.36 11.35
C LEU A 69 7.19 4.60 12.51
N VAL A 70 6.90 5.00 13.73
CA VAL A 70 7.23 4.26 14.95
C VAL A 70 5.94 3.74 15.56
N THR A 71 5.91 2.47 15.92
CA THR A 71 4.74 1.86 16.56
C THR A 71 4.74 2.09 18.06
N ARG A 72 3.55 2.07 18.64
CA ARG A 72 3.32 1.87 20.06
C ARG A 72 2.29 0.77 20.24
N CYS A 73 2.78 -0.42 20.54
CA CYS A 73 1.97 -1.61 20.72
C CYS A 73 1.98 -2.05 22.17
N THR A 74 0.88 -2.56 22.67
CA THR A 74 0.80 -3.13 24.02
C THR A 74 0.32 -4.57 23.94
N ALA A 75 0.91 -5.46 24.74
CA ALA A 75 0.48 -6.83 24.89
C ALA A 75 0.41 -7.19 26.37
N ARG A 76 -0.73 -7.71 26.83
CA ARG A 76 -0.96 -8.04 28.24
C ARG A 76 -1.32 -9.51 28.41
N SER A 77 -0.59 -10.17 29.30
CA SER A 77 -0.86 -11.53 29.78
C SER A 77 -1.24 -11.52 31.24
N ALA A 78 -2.48 -11.88 31.54
CA ALA A 78 -2.92 -12.03 32.93
C ALA A 78 -2.30 -13.27 33.59
N SER A 79 -2.08 -14.34 32.85
CA SER A 79 -1.49 -15.60 33.36
C SER A 79 -0.04 -15.42 33.80
N LEU A 80 0.77 -14.65 33.04
CA LEU A 80 2.14 -14.32 33.41
C LEU A 80 2.24 -13.11 34.34
N GLY A 81 1.16 -12.34 34.52
CA GLY A 81 1.18 -11.08 35.26
C GLY A 81 2.16 -10.06 34.68
N ILE A 82 2.19 -9.96 33.32
CA ILE A 82 3.12 -9.11 32.56
C ILE A 82 2.36 -8.27 31.54
N GLU A 83 2.84 -7.05 31.36
CA GLU A 83 2.50 -6.18 30.24
C GLU A 83 3.78 -5.82 29.47
N LEU A 84 3.72 -5.89 28.14
CA LEU A 84 4.75 -5.41 27.22
C LEU A 84 4.29 -4.13 26.56
N GLU A 85 5.16 -3.12 26.50
CA GLU A 85 5.09 -2.07 25.50
C GLU A 85 6.14 -2.34 24.42
N VAL A 86 5.72 -2.48 23.17
CA VAL A 86 6.59 -2.79 22.04
C VAL A 86 6.56 -1.62 21.05
N ASN A 87 7.73 -1.05 20.78
CA ASN A 87 7.93 -0.05 19.76
C ASN A 87 8.78 -0.67 18.64
N ASP A 88 8.28 -0.59 17.42
CA ASP A 88 8.94 -1.07 16.22
C ASP A 88 9.14 0.06 15.23
N THR A 89 10.25 0.02 14.49
CA THR A 89 10.50 0.92 13.36
C THR A 89 11.53 0.35 12.39
N VAL A 90 11.54 0.90 11.17
CA VAL A 90 12.64 0.78 10.21
C VAL A 90 13.34 2.13 10.16
N HIS A 91 14.66 2.14 10.33
CA HIS A 91 15.43 3.38 10.31
C HIS A 91 15.37 4.03 8.92
N GLN A 92 15.16 5.36 8.86
CA GLN A 92 14.88 6.09 7.61
C GLN A 92 15.99 6.03 6.56
N PHE A 93 17.24 5.79 6.95
CA PHE A 93 18.41 5.75 6.04
C PHE A 93 19.24 4.47 6.14
N LEU A 94 19.06 3.67 7.18
CA LEU A 94 19.80 2.43 7.40
C LEU A 94 18.87 1.24 7.19
N ASP A 95 19.38 0.15 6.67
CA ASP A 95 18.62 -1.08 6.48
C ASP A 95 18.58 -1.88 7.81
N LEU A 96 17.99 -1.21 8.83
CA LEU A 96 17.82 -1.68 10.19
C LEU A 96 16.34 -1.69 10.56
N PHE A 97 15.81 -2.86 10.90
CA PHE A 97 14.60 -2.99 11.69
C PHE A 97 14.96 -2.95 13.17
N LEU A 98 14.31 -2.09 13.93
CA LEU A 98 14.56 -1.85 15.35
C LEU A 98 13.30 -2.18 16.15
N ARG A 99 13.46 -2.89 17.25
CA ARG A 99 12.39 -3.22 18.20
C ARG A 99 12.87 -2.93 19.62
N LYS A 100 12.04 -2.20 20.37
CA LYS A 100 12.20 -1.96 21.82
C LYS A 100 11.05 -2.64 22.52
N VAL A 101 11.34 -3.51 23.49
CA VAL A 101 10.37 -4.18 24.34
C VAL A 101 10.58 -3.73 25.77
N THR A 102 9.61 -3.02 26.31
CA THR A 102 9.56 -2.63 27.73
C THR A 102 8.64 -3.60 28.45
N VAL A 103 9.18 -4.31 29.43
CA VAL A 103 8.49 -5.33 30.21
C VAL A 103 8.12 -4.77 31.57
N THR A 104 6.84 -4.79 31.92
CA THR A 104 6.32 -4.32 33.21
C THR A 104 5.60 -5.46 33.92
N GLY A 105 5.93 -5.70 35.20
CA GLY A 105 5.21 -6.64 36.04
C GLY A 105 3.89 -6.04 36.54
N LEU A 106 2.80 -6.81 36.47
CA LEU A 106 1.49 -6.42 36.98
C LEU A 106 1.34 -6.67 38.51
N GLY A 107 2.42 -7.11 39.16
CA GLY A 107 2.53 -7.35 40.58
C GLY A 107 3.81 -6.75 41.17
N HIS A 108 4.02 -6.86 42.49
CA HIS A 108 5.10 -6.19 43.21
C HIS A 108 6.34 -7.07 43.48
N SER A 109 6.42 -8.29 42.95
CA SER A 109 7.57 -9.18 43.19
C SER A 109 8.67 -8.99 42.15
N ALA A 110 9.90 -8.84 42.64
CA ALA A 110 11.08 -8.90 41.76
C ALA A 110 11.26 -10.32 41.20
N ARG A 111 11.47 -10.46 39.87
CA ARG A 111 11.63 -11.77 39.24
C ARG A 111 12.43 -11.70 37.93
N GLU A 112 12.97 -12.84 37.56
CA GLU A 112 13.61 -12.98 36.26
C GLU A 112 12.57 -13.08 35.16
N VAL A 113 12.81 -12.37 34.05
CA VAL A 113 12.06 -12.50 32.81
C VAL A 113 13.02 -12.75 31.67
N ARG A 114 12.68 -13.67 30.79
CA ARG A 114 13.37 -13.90 29.53
C ARG A 114 12.45 -13.54 28.38
N VAL A 115 12.94 -12.68 27.48
CA VAL A 115 12.22 -12.30 26.26
C VAL A 115 12.86 -13.04 25.10
N PHE A 116 12.05 -13.77 24.35
CA PHE A 116 12.46 -14.58 23.23
C PHE A 116 12.02 -13.93 21.92
N PHE A 117 12.88 -13.98 20.92
CA PHE A 117 12.54 -13.62 19.54
C PHE A 117 12.86 -14.81 18.65
N SER A 118 11.85 -15.33 17.96
CA SER A 118 11.98 -16.40 16.97
C SER A 118 11.88 -15.81 15.57
N GLN A 119 12.85 -16.16 14.69
CA GLN A 119 12.94 -15.69 13.31
C GLN A 119 12.81 -16.88 12.37
N ASP A 120 11.70 -16.90 11.63
CA ASP A 120 11.41 -17.91 10.63
C ASP A 120 11.59 -17.32 9.23
N PHE A 121 12.84 -17.19 8.78
CA PHE A 121 13.18 -16.68 7.46
C PHE A 121 12.81 -17.67 6.35
N HIS A 122 12.45 -17.12 5.22
CA HIS A 122 12.14 -17.77 3.96
C HIS A 122 12.86 -17.01 2.84
N ILE A 123 14.22 -17.07 2.85
CA ILE A 123 15.05 -16.20 2.02
C ILE A 123 14.82 -16.46 0.54
N TYR A 124 14.50 -15.39 -0.22
CA TYR A 124 14.01 -15.43 -1.62
C TYR A 124 12.66 -16.17 -1.79
N GLY A 125 11.87 -16.33 -0.71
CA GLY A 125 10.60 -17.06 -0.77
C GLY A 125 10.73 -18.56 -1.00
N VAL A 126 11.88 -19.18 -0.64
CA VAL A 126 12.16 -20.61 -0.85
C VAL A 126 12.93 -21.21 0.31
N ASP A 127 12.41 -22.27 0.92
CA ASP A 127 13.02 -22.98 2.06
C ASP A 127 14.10 -23.99 1.64
N THR A 128 15.07 -23.55 0.85
CA THR A 128 16.17 -24.41 0.39
C THR A 128 17.49 -23.67 0.39
N GLY A 129 18.48 -24.21 1.06
CA GLY A 129 19.84 -23.70 1.01
C GLY A 129 20.07 -22.46 1.86
N ASP A 130 19.18 -22.16 2.79
CA ASP A 130 19.38 -21.12 3.78
C ASP A 130 20.39 -21.58 4.83
N THR A 131 21.14 -20.66 5.43
CA THR A 131 22.03 -20.93 6.55
C THR A 131 21.70 -19.98 7.69
N ALA A 132 21.60 -20.51 8.91
CA ALA A 132 21.55 -19.75 10.14
C ALA A 132 22.76 -20.12 10.99
N MET A 133 23.56 -19.15 11.43
CA MET A 133 24.76 -19.40 12.24
C MET A 133 24.93 -18.38 13.35
N TYR A 134 25.52 -18.82 14.44
CA TYR A 134 26.02 -17.92 15.48
C TYR A 134 27.39 -17.36 15.06
N GLU A 135 27.53 -16.04 15.13
CA GLU A 135 28.75 -15.29 14.82
C GLU A 135 29.39 -14.80 16.14
N PRO A 136 30.51 -15.39 16.58
CA PRO A 136 31.04 -15.18 17.92
C PRO A 136 31.67 -13.79 18.13
N ASP A 137 32.21 -13.14 17.08
CA ASP A 137 32.90 -11.84 17.23
C ASP A 137 31.91 -10.73 17.57
N SER A 138 30.69 -10.78 17.01
CA SER A 138 29.61 -9.87 17.32
C SER A 138 28.64 -10.42 18.36
N GLY A 139 28.67 -11.71 18.65
CA GLY A 139 27.72 -12.39 19.52
C GLY A 139 26.29 -12.35 18.94
N SER A 140 26.15 -12.51 17.65
CA SER A 140 24.89 -12.38 16.90
C SER A 140 24.51 -13.67 16.19
N ILE A 141 23.26 -13.75 15.70
CA ILE A 141 22.84 -14.77 14.73
C ILE A 141 22.79 -14.15 13.34
N VAL A 142 23.33 -14.85 12.35
CA VAL A 142 23.29 -14.42 10.94
C VAL A 142 22.55 -15.47 10.12
N HIS A 143 21.45 -15.05 9.50
CA HIS A 143 20.78 -15.81 8.43
C HIS A 143 21.29 -15.32 7.08
N TYR A 144 21.64 -16.23 6.17
CA TYR A 144 22.04 -15.82 4.83
C TYR A 144 21.78 -16.84 3.75
N LYS A 145 21.66 -16.32 2.52
CA LYS A 145 21.60 -17.07 1.26
C LYS A 145 22.01 -16.15 0.12
N GLY A 146 23.00 -16.57 -0.68
CA GLY A 146 23.49 -15.76 -1.79
C GLY A 146 23.94 -14.36 -1.36
N ARG A 147 23.23 -13.32 -1.83
CA ARG A 147 23.50 -11.92 -1.49
C ARG A 147 22.48 -11.33 -0.52
N ARG A 148 21.87 -12.13 0.32
CA ARG A 148 20.96 -11.68 1.38
C ARG A 148 21.47 -12.15 2.71
N TYR A 149 21.74 -11.19 3.58
CA TYR A 149 22.25 -11.39 4.93
C TYR A 149 21.37 -10.63 5.90
N PHE A 150 20.98 -11.31 6.97
CA PHE A 150 20.15 -10.78 8.05
C PHE A 150 20.85 -11.09 9.36
N LEU A 151 21.43 -10.06 9.98
CA LEU A 151 22.11 -10.19 11.27
C LEU A 151 21.13 -9.79 12.37
N ILE A 152 20.88 -10.71 13.29
CA ILE A 152 20.00 -10.56 14.44
C ILE A 152 20.83 -10.33 15.68
N ASN A 153 20.56 -9.25 16.40
CA ASN A 153 21.23 -8.94 17.64
C ASN A 153 20.33 -8.12 18.57
N GLY A 154 20.85 -7.81 19.75
CA GLY A 154 20.14 -7.01 20.74
C GLY A 154 20.93 -6.85 22.01
N GLN A 155 20.36 -6.09 22.92
CA GLN A 155 20.89 -5.89 24.27
C GLN A 155 19.79 -5.48 25.24
N THR A 156 20.02 -5.71 26.53
CA THR A 156 19.18 -5.17 27.59
C THR A 156 19.57 -3.72 27.91
N ASN A 157 18.74 -3.02 28.69
CA ASN A 157 19.08 -1.71 29.24
C ASN A 157 20.29 -1.73 30.22
N ARG A 158 20.84 -2.91 30.52
CA ARG A 158 22.10 -3.11 31.25
C ARG A 158 23.27 -3.47 30.34
N ASN A 159 23.11 -3.36 29.03
CA ASN A 159 24.08 -3.72 27.99
C ASN A 159 24.47 -5.22 27.98
N GLU A 160 23.60 -6.10 28.48
CA GLU A 160 23.75 -7.54 28.34
C GLU A 160 23.21 -7.95 26.94
N GLY A 161 24.02 -8.65 26.17
CA GLY A 161 23.66 -9.13 24.82
C GLY A 161 22.74 -10.37 24.84
N ILE A 162 22.77 -11.15 23.78
CA ILE A 162 22.03 -12.41 23.66
C ILE A 162 22.41 -13.33 24.82
N PHE A 163 21.43 -13.76 25.60
CA PHE A 163 21.61 -14.65 26.74
C PHE A 163 21.70 -16.12 26.32
N GLN A 164 20.82 -16.55 25.44
CA GLN A 164 20.78 -17.88 24.84
C GLN A 164 20.37 -17.79 23.38
N PHE A 165 20.75 -18.77 22.60
CA PHE A 165 20.34 -18.88 21.20
C PHE A 165 20.18 -20.35 20.78
N ALA A 166 19.44 -20.58 19.69
CA ALA A 166 19.45 -21.83 18.95
C ALA A 166 19.25 -21.51 17.45
N THR A 167 19.97 -22.25 16.60
CA THR A 167 19.64 -22.39 15.18
C THR A 167 19.13 -23.79 14.95
N GLY A 168 18.15 -23.97 14.08
CA GLY A 168 17.52 -25.28 13.91
C GLY A 168 16.90 -25.51 12.55
N TYR A 169 16.44 -26.74 12.36
CA TYR A 169 15.73 -27.15 11.16
C TYR A 169 14.22 -27.01 11.38
N LYS A 170 13.54 -26.57 10.35
CA LYS A 170 12.07 -26.51 10.28
C LYS A 170 11.54 -27.36 9.12
N GLU A 171 10.21 -27.59 9.09
CA GLU A 171 9.49 -28.21 7.98
C GLU A 171 9.97 -29.63 7.59
N SER A 172 10.56 -30.34 8.54
CA SER A 172 10.98 -31.75 8.38
C SER A 172 10.29 -32.63 9.41
N PRO A 173 10.07 -33.93 9.12
CA PRO A 173 9.46 -34.84 10.09
C PRO A 173 10.18 -34.81 11.43
N GLY A 174 9.47 -34.46 12.50
CA GLY A 174 10.01 -34.34 13.86
C GLY A 174 10.83 -33.10 14.15
N LYS A 175 10.91 -32.14 13.19
CA LYS A 175 11.63 -30.87 13.33
C LYS A 175 10.71 -29.72 13.02
N GLN A 176 10.19 -29.07 14.06
CA GLN A 176 9.20 -28.00 13.95
C GLN A 176 9.81 -26.60 14.00
N GLY A 177 11.10 -26.48 14.30
CA GLY A 177 11.81 -25.21 14.47
C GLY A 177 12.23 -24.95 15.92
N THR A 178 13.13 -23.98 16.09
CA THR A 178 13.71 -23.59 17.39
C THR A 178 12.72 -22.88 18.32
N TRP A 179 11.58 -22.43 17.78
CA TRP A 179 10.52 -21.87 18.61
C TRP A 179 9.92 -22.89 19.60
N ARG A 180 9.97 -24.20 19.28
CA ARG A 180 9.59 -25.28 20.20
C ARG A 180 10.61 -25.45 21.32
N ASP A 181 11.88 -25.34 21.02
CA ASP A 181 12.96 -25.41 22.00
C ASP A 181 12.80 -24.32 23.09
N ALA A 182 12.34 -23.13 22.71
CA ALA A 182 12.11 -22.01 23.62
C ALA A 182 11.00 -22.23 24.66
N GLU A 183 10.07 -23.18 24.46
CA GLU A 183 8.86 -23.31 25.27
C GLU A 183 9.11 -23.78 26.73
N ASP A 184 10.26 -24.38 27.02
CA ASP A 184 10.69 -24.67 28.39
C ASP A 184 11.49 -23.52 29.06
N GLY A 185 11.73 -22.45 28.30
CA GLY A 185 12.50 -21.28 28.73
C GLY A 185 14.01 -21.39 28.51
N LEU A 186 14.48 -22.45 27.86
CA LEU A 186 15.90 -22.68 27.53
C LEU A 186 16.08 -22.81 26.01
N LEU A 187 17.32 -22.59 25.55
CA LEU A 187 17.72 -22.80 24.17
C LEU A 187 19.00 -23.65 24.13
N GLU A 188 19.03 -24.66 23.26
CA GLU A 188 20.09 -25.69 23.24
C GLU A 188 21.47 -25.18 22.79
N GLY A 189 21.56 -23.96 22.21
CA GLY A 189 22.85 -23.36 21.80
C GLY A 189 23.43 -23.98 20.52
N ASN A 190 22.62 -24.60 19.66
CA ASN A 190 23.10 -25.09 18.38
C ASN A 190 23.62 -23.93 17.51
N PRO A 191 24.94 -23.93 17.11
CA PRO A 191 25.55 -22.75 16.52
C PRO A 191 25.37 -22.63 15.00
N ILE A 192 24.87 -23.66 14.31
CA ILE A 192 24.68 -23.63 12.86
C ILE A 192 23.63 -24.63 12.41
N ALA A 193 22.80 -24.21 11.45
CA ALA A 193 21.89 -25.06 10.70
C ALA A 193 21.87 -24.61 9.23
N GLN A 194 21.61 -25.57 8.31
CA GLN A 194 21.60 -25.31 6.87
C GLN A 194 20.49 -26.10 6.18
N GLY A 195 19.72 -25.46 5.29
CA GLY A 195 18.58 -26.03 4.57
C GLY A 195 17.32 -25.19 4.76
N ALA A 196 16.24 -25.78 5.25
CA ALA A 196 15.09 -25.03 5.79
C ALA A 196 15.36 -24.77 7.27
N VAL A 197 15.63 -23.54 7.64
CA VAL A 197 16.16 -23.19 8.97
C VAL A 197 15.43 -22.00 9.59
N ASP A 198 15.38 -22.02 10.92
CA ASP A 198 14.96 -20.89 11.75
C ASP A 198 16.02 -20.61 12.84
N SER A 199 15.78 -19.59 13.63
CA SER A 199 16.55 -19.34 14.85
C SER A 199 15.68 -18.73 15.94
N THR A 200 16.11 -18.90 17.20
CA THR A 200 15.53 -18.20 18.34
C THR A 200 16.66 -17.66 19.20
N VAL A 201 16.49 -16.43 19.68
CA VAL A 201 17.39 -15.77 20.62
C VAL A 201 16.62 -15.33 21.86
N SER A 202 17.28 -15.29 23.02
CA SER A 202 16.66 -14.79 24.24
C SER A 202 17.54 -13.74 24.94
N PHE A 203 16.85 -12.85 25.67
CA PHE A 203 17.45 -11.81 26.49
C PHE A 203 16.94 -11.97 27.92
N ARG A 204 17.85 -11.95 28.88
CA ARG A 204 17.52 -12.08 30.29
C ARG A 204 17.45 -10.72 30.96
N ALA A 205 16.37 -10.44 31.63
CA ALA A 205 16.16 -9.19 32.35
C ALA A 205 15.61 -9.45 33.76
N GLN A 206 15.88 -8.53 34.68
CA GLN A 206 15.32 -8.55 36.04
C GLN A 206 14.22 -7.50 36.15
N LEU A 207 13.00 -7.94 36.37
CA LEU A 207 11.93 -7.05 36.78
C LEU A 207 12.10 -6.71 38.28
N LEU A 208 12.17 -5.44 38.55
CA LEU A 208 12.14 -4.91 39.91
C LEU A 208 10.73 -4.38 40.20
N SER A 209 10.36 -4.32 41.49
CA SER A 209 8.99 -3.95 41.89
C SER A 209 8.49 -2.60 41.39
N GLU A 210 9.38 -1.69 40.98
CA GLU A 210 9.02 -0.32 40.55
C GLU A 210 9.73 0.13 39.25
N SER A 211 10.51 -0.76 38.60
CA SER A 211 11.27 -0.40 37.41
C SER A 211 11.04 -1.42 36.31
N PRO A 212 10.61 -0.98 35.12
CA PRO A 212 10.48 -1.86 33.97
C PRO A 212 11.86 -2.33 33.48
N ALA A 213 11.90 -3.52 32.86
CA ALA A 213 13.04 -4.00 32.13
C ALA A 213 12.86 -3.69 30.65
N THR A 214 13.97 -3.33 29.96
CA THR A 214 13.92 -3.05 28.54
C THR A 214 14.89 -3.93 27.77
N VAL A 215 14.41 -4.49 26.67
CA VAL A 215 15.17 -5.25 25.69
C VAL A 215 15.13 -4.50 24.36
N TYR A 216 16.30 -4.26 23.79
CA TYR A 216 16.46 -3.72 22.44
C TYR A 216 16.89 -4.85 21.52
N TYR A 217 16.20 -4.98 20.42
CA TYR A 217 16.43 -5.99 19.41
C TYR A 217 16.50 -5.33 18.04
N TRP A 218 17.35 -5.84 17.14
CA TRP A 218 17.42 -5.35 15.77
C TRP A 218 17.75 -6.46 14.78
N ILE A 219 17.33 -6.22 13.53
CA ILE A 219 17.73 -6.99 12.36
C ILE A 219 18.43 -6.02 11.40
N ALA A 220 19.70 -6.30 11.09
CA ALA A 220 20.47 -5.60 10.08
C ALA A 220 20.37 -6.38 8.76
N CYS A 221 19.97 -5.70 7.68
CA CYS A 221 19.82 -6.30 6.35
C CYS A 221 20.95 -5.83 5.43
N GLY A 222 21.54 -6.74 4.66
CA GLY A 222 22.67 -6.42 3.79
C GLY A 222 22.94 -7.48 2.73
N ARG A 223 23.97 -7.23 1.91
CA ARG A 223 24.36 -8.11 0.81
C ARG A 223 25.51 -9.05 1.15
N ASN A 224 26.16 -8.81 2.28
CA ASN A 224 27.29 -9.59 2.80
C ASN A 224 27.45 -9.36 4.30
N VAL A 225 28.31 -10.14 4.94
CA VAL A 225 28.57 -10.09 6.39
C VAL A 225 29.16 -8.76 6.84
N GLU A 226 29.97 -8.10 6.00
CA GLU A 226 30.59 -6.81 6.35
C GLU A 226 29.55 -5.68 6.43
N GLU A 227 28.57 -5.65 5.51
CA GLU A 227 27.48 -4.65 5.52
C GLU A 227 26.65 -4.79 6.79
N VAL A 228 26.17 -6.00 7.10
CA VAL A 228 25.34 -6.21 8.29
C VAL A 228 26.13 -6.01 9.60
N GLY A 229 27.42 -6.36 9.62
CA GLY A 229 28.32 -6.09 10.76
C GLY A 229 28.55 -4.59 11.00
N LYS A 230 28.64 -3.78 9.93
CA LYS A 230 28.71 -2.30 10.05
C LYS A 230 27.42 -1.73 10.66
N LEU A 231 26.26 -2.22 10.22
CA LEU A 231 24.96 -1.79 10.75
C LEU A 231 24.79 -2.19 12.22
N ASP A 232 25.18 -3.42 12.60
CA ASP A 232 25.22 -3.86 14.00
C ASP A 232 26.12 -2.95 14.84
N GLY A 233 27.32 -2.63 14.34
CA GLY A 233 28.22 -1.69 14.99
C GLY A 233 27.66 -0.29 15.17
N ILE A 234 26.84 0.21 14.22
CA ILE A 234 26.12 1.48 14.36
C ILE A 234 25.06 1.38 15.46
N ALA A 235 24.22 0.34 15.44
CA ALA A 235 23.17 0.14 16.44
C ALA A 235 23.74 0.13 17.87
N ARG A 236 24.87 -0.56 18.07
CA ARG A 236 25.55 -0.63 19.38
C ARG A 236 26.16 0.71 19.81
N ARG A 237 26.85 1.41 18.90
CA ARG A 237 27.57 2.66 19.24
C ARG A 237 26.64 3.85 19.43
N THR A 238 25.65 3.99 18.55
CA THR A 238 24.66 5.09 18.61
C THR A 238 23.67 4.86 19.74
N GLY A 239 23.33 3.60 20.00
CA GLY A 239 22.29 3.22 20.93
C GLY A 239 20.89 3.29 20.31
N VAL A 240 20.08 2.27 20.59
CA VAL A 240 18.79 2.09 19.95
C VAL A 240 17.80 3.22 20.28
N GLU A 241 17.84 3.77 21.49
CA GLU A 241 16.99 4.93 21.89
C GLU A 241 17.27 6.15 21.00
N GLN A 242 18.55 6.43 20.71
CA GLN A 242 18.92 7.55 19.85
C GLN A 242 18.45 7.30 18.40
N LEU A 243 18.56 6.07 17.90
CA LEU A 243 18.06 5.72 16.56
C LEU A 243 16.52 5.85 16.47
N PHE A 244 15.78 5.48 17.52
CA PHE A 244 14.33 5.72 17.57
C PHE A 244 14.01 7.21 17.51
N LEU A 245 14.71 8.04 18.27
CA LEU A 245 14.52 9.49 18.28
C LEU A 245 14.81 10.11 16.89
N GLU A 246 15.82 9.62 16.19
CA GLU A 246 16.14 10.06 14.82
C GLU A 246 14.99 9.73 13.85
N VAL A 247 14.41 8.53 13.96
CA VAL A 247 13.26 8.10 13.14
C VAL A 247 12.02 8.93 13.44
N GLU A 248 11.70 9.14 14.72
CA GLU A 248 10.55 9.95 15.13
C GLU A 248 10.65 11.39 14.60
N ASN A 249 11.81 12.03 14.79
CA ASN A 249 12.05 13.38 14.31
C ASN A 249 11.98 13.47 12.78
N TYR A 250 12.56 12.50 12.07
CA TYR A 250 12.57 12.48 10.61
C TYR A 250 11.15 12.39 10.05
N TRP A 251 10.35 11.40 10.49
CA TRP A 251 9.02 11.20 9.94
C TRP A 251 8.05 12.30 10.34
N SER A 252 8.15 12.82 11.57
CA SER A 252 7.40 13.99 11.99
C SER A 252 7.73 15.23 11.14
N ALA A 253 9.01 15.49 10.89
CA ALA A 253 9.42 16.57 10.00
C ALA A 253 8.97 16.32 8.56
N TRP A 254 9.06 15.06 8.06
CA TRP A 254 8.69 14.72 6.70
C TRP A 254 7.20 14.95 6.45
N VAL A 255 6.31 14.44 7.32
CA VAL A 255 4.85 14.54 7.10
C VAL A 255 4.33 15.96 7.31
N ASN A 256 5.06 16.79 8.05
CA ASN A 256 4.73 18.19 8.33
C ASN A 256 5.51 19.20 7.47
N LYS A 257 6.37 18.77 6.55
CA LYS A 257 7.18 19.68 5.72
C LYS A 257 6.37 20.64 4.84
N LYS A 258 5.10 20.32 4.60
CA LYS A 258 4.14 21.19 3.93
C LYS A 258 3.02 21.55 4.89
N GLU A 259 2.78 22.85 5.03
CA GLU A 259 1.66 23.35 5.81
C GLU A 259 0.36 23.15 5.02
N VAL A 260 -0.35 22.08 5.33
CA VAL A 260 -1.73 21.85 4.88
C VAL A 260 -2.64 22.27 6.02
N ASP A 261 -3.51 23.25 5.79
CA ASP A 261 -4.51 23.65 6.79
C ASP A 261 -5.58 22.55 6.91
N LEU A 262 -5.46 21.73 7.93
CA LEU A 262 -6.39 20.66 8.28
C LEU A 262 -7.44 21.08 9.32
N THR A 263 -7.49 22.36 9.72
CA THR A 263 -8.42 22.84 10.76
C THR A 263 -9.90 22.67 10.42
N PRO A 264 -10.35 22.67 9.14
CA PRO A 264 -11.74 22.36 8.80
C PRO A 264 -12.14 20.89 9.04
N LEU A 265 -11.18 19.99 9.26
CA LEU A 265 -11.44 18.55 9.37
C LEU A 265 -11.58 18.10 10.85
N PRO A 266 -12.39 17.06 11.13
CA PRO A 266 -12.35 16.35 12.40
C PRO A 266 -10.95 15.81 12.71
N ARG A 267 -10.56 15.77 13.99
CA ARG A 267 -9.21 15.38 14.41
C ARG A 267 -8.79 13.97 13.97
N ASN A 268 -9.72 13.02 13.97
CA ASN A 268 -9.48 11.64 13.50
C ASN A 268 -9.21 11.61 12.00
N VAL A 269 -9.97 12.36 11.19
CA VAL A 269 -9.80 12.48 9.73
C VAL A 269 -8.48 13.18 9.39
N ALA A 270 -8.16 14.27 10.08
CA ALA A 270 -6.88 14.98 9.90
C ALA A 270 -5.67 14.08 10.24
N ARG A 271 -5.76 13.27 11.30
CA ARG A 271 -4.74 12.28 11.63
C ARG A 271 -4.63 11.22 10.56
N MET A 272 -5.76 10.71 10.07
CA MET A 272 -5.81 9.69 9.03
C MET A 272 -5.18 10.17 7.72
N PHE A 273 -5.34 11.44 7.35
CA PHE A 273 -4.66 12.05 6.20
C PHE A 273 -3.14 11.90 6.29
N LYS A 274 -2.55 12.24 7.45
CA LYS A 274 -1.10 12.12 7.66
C LYS A 274 -0.65 10.66 7.72
N THR A 275 -1.41 9.79 8.38
CA THR A 275 -1.14 8.35 8.43
C THR A 275 -1.15 7.75 7.02
N SER A 276 -2.11 8.12 6.18
CA SER A 276 -2.19 7.65 4.78
C SER A 276 -0.95 8.03 3.97
N LEU A 277 -0.44 9.25 4.12
CA LEU A 277 0.81 9.68 3.46
C LEU A 277 2.02 8.86 3.92
N LEU A 278 2.13 8.58 5.22
CA LEU A 278 3.21 7.76 5.79
C LEU A 278 3.11 6.30 5.32
N VAL A 279 1.91 5.69 5.35
CA VAL A 279 1.69 4.33 4.85
C VAL A 279 2.00 4.22 3.37
N MET A 280 1.52 5.14 2.55
CA MET A 280 1.85 5.17 1.11
C MET A 280 3.37 5.27 0.89
N ARG A 281 4.08 6.10 1.68
CA ARG A 281 5.54 6.27 1.54
C ARG A 281 6.31 4.97 1.80
N THR A 282 5.83 4.08 2.66
CA THR A 282 6.46 2.76 2.90
C THR A 282 6.37 1.81 1.70
N HIS A 283 5.47 2.08 0.75
CA HIS A 283 5.26 1.30 -0.48
C HIS A 283 5.94 1.91 -1.71
N VAL A 284 6.69 2.98 -1.53
CA VAL A 284 7.49 3.62 -2.59
C VAL A 284 8.95 3.28 -2.39
N ASP A 285 9.58 2.68 -3.39
CA ASP A 285 11.01 2.44 -3.34
C ASP A 285 11.85 3.67 -3.72
N ASP A 286 13.17 3.58 -3.55
CA ASP A 286 14.08 4.71 -3.84
C ASP A 286 14.15 5.06 -5.33
N ASP A 287 13.80 4.14 -6.24
CA ASP A 287 13.80 4.36 -7.69
C ASP A 287 12.40 4.77 -8.21
N GLY A 288 11.41 4.91 -7.34
CA GLY A 288 10.09 5.43 -7.64
C GLY A 288 9.03 4.39 -7.99
N ALA A 289 9.32 3.11 -7.88
CA ALA A 289 8.30 2.07 -7.97
C ALA A 289 7.31 2.20 -6.80
N VAL A 290 6.01 2.13 -7.10
CA VAL A 290 4.92 2.18 -6.10
C VAL A 290 4.17 0.86 -6.14
N ILE A 291 4.38 -0.01 -5.17
CA ILE A 291 3.67 -1.29 -5.08
C ILE A 291 2.27 -1.10 -4.51
N ALA A 292 1.31 -1.90 -4.96
CA ALA A 292 -0.09 -1.81 -4.54
C ALA A 292 -0.29 -2.21 -3.07
N SER A 293 0.41 -3.26 -2.61
CA SER A 293 0.37 -3.75 -1.23
C SER A 293 1.59 -4.59 -0.91
N CYS A 294 1.99 -4.63 0.36
CA CYS A 294 3.01 -5.56 0.87
C CYS A 294 2.41 -6.85 1.48
N ASP A 295 1.09 -7.00 1.50
CA ASP A 295 0.40 -8.12 2.13
C ASP A 295 0.59 -9.43 1.36
N SER A 296 1.35 -10.38 1.95
CA SER A 296 1.60 -11.68 1.34
C SER A 296 0.50 -12.73 1.59
N ASP A 297 -0.48 -12.49 2.45
CA ASP A 297 -1.56 -13.46 2.69
C ASP A 297 -2.48 -13.63 1.48
N ILE A 298 -2.46 -12.67 0.55
CA ILE A 298 -3.14 -12.78 -0.74
C ILE A 298 -2.65 -14.00 -1.56
N LEU A 299 -1.41 -14.47 -1.35
CA LEU A 299 -0.86 -15.68 -1.95
C LEU A 299 -1.71 -16.92 -1.68
N GLY A 300 -2.37 -16.97 -0.52
CA GLY A 300 -3.27 -18.07 -0.15
C GLY A 300 -4.50 -18.17 -1.05
N TYR A 301 -4.95 -17.06 -1.63
CA TYR A 301 -6.13 -17.01 -2.49
C TYR A 301 -5.77 -17.17 -3.98
N ASN A 302 -4.89 -16.32 -4.50
CA ASN A 302 -4.61 -16.21 -5.94
C ASN A 302 -3.32 -16.90 -6.39
N ARG A 303 -2.49 -17.41 -5.46
CA ARG A 303 -1.13 -17.88 -5.74
C ARG A 303 -0.23 -16.81 -6.38
N ASP A 304 -0.57 -15.55 -6.16
CA ASP A 304 0.16 -14.36 -6.59
C ASP A 304 0.14 -13.29 -5.48
N THR A 305 0.93 -12.24 -5.63
CA THR A 305 1.08 -11.17 -4.64
C THR A 305 0.49 -9.87 -5.17
N TYR A 306 0.30 -8.88 -4.27
CA TYR A 306 0.05 -7.49 -4.63
C TYR A 306 1.30 -6.62 -4.52
N SER A 307 2.46 -7.21 -4.26
CA SER A 307 3.75 -6.51 -4.25
C SER A 307 4.25 -6.23 -5.68
N TYR A 308 3.36 -5.71 -6.53
CA TYR A 308 3.64 -5.26 -7.88
C TYR A 308 3.27 -3.79 -8.04
N VAL A 309 3.82 -3.19 -9.05
CA VAL A 309 3.48 -1.85 -9.55
C VAL A 309 2.47 -1.99 -10.67
N TRP A 310 1.24 -1.55 -10.44
CA TRP A 310 0.30 -1.21 -11.50
C TRP A 310 0.48 0.27 -11.83
N PRO A 311 0.75 0.64 -13.09
CA PRO A 311 0.92 2.05 -13.46
C PRO A 311 -0.27 2.94 -13.09
N ARG A 312 -1.48 2.42 -13.10
CA ARG A 312 -2.70 3.09 -12.59
C ARG A 312 -2.58 3.44 -11.12
N ASP A 313 -2.28 2.47 -10.27
CA ASP A 313 -2.16 2.64 -8.81
C ASP A 313 -1.06 3.64 -8.46
N GLY A 314 0.09 3.52 -9.15
CA GLY A 314 1.20 4.45 -9.02
C GLY A 314 0.84 5.88 -9.46
N ALA A 315 0.05 6.04 -10.54
CA ALA A 315 -0.42 7.35 -11.01
C ALA A 315 -1.36 8.01 -9.98
N LEU A 316 -2.24 7.23 -9.36
CA LEU A 316 -3.14 7.71 -8.30
C LEU A 316 -2.38 8.07 -7.03
N ALA A 317 -1.38 7.26 -6.65
CA ALA A 317 -0.48 7.61 -5.55
C ALA A 317 0.31 8.91 -5.83
N ALA A 318 0.80 9.09 -7.06
CA ALA A 318 1.48 10.33 -7.47
C ALA A 318 0.55 11.54 -7.38
N LEU A 319 -0.72 11.41 -7.81
CA LEU A 319 -1.73 12.46 -7.65
C LEU A 319 -1.96 12.81 -6.17
N ALA A 320 -2.02 11.81 -5.29
CA ALA A 320 -2.19 12.01 -3.85
C ALA A 320 -0.99 12.74 -3.23
N PHE A 321 0.24 12.29 -3.54
CA PHE A 321 1.45 12.97 -3.09
C PHE A 321 1.54 14.40 -3.62
N ASP A 322 1.18 14.63 -4.88
CA ASP A 322 1.13 15.96 -5.46
C ASP A 322 0.09 16.85 -4.77
N ALA A 323 -1.11 16.33 -4.51
CA ALA A 323 -2.17 17.04 -3.82
C ALA A 323 -1.70 17.51 -2.43
N ALA A 324 -1.00 16.65 -1.71
CA ALA A 324 -0.43 16.95 -0.39
C ALA A 324 0.90 17.74 -0.42
N GLY A 325 1.48 17.99 -1.60
CA GLY A 325 2.70 18.80 -1.76
C GLY A 325 4.03 18.01 -1.75
N PHE A 326 3.99 16.69 -1.89
CA PHE A 326 5.18 15.81 -1.87
C PHE A 326 5.66 15.47 -3.29
N HIS A 327 5.87 16.48 -4.11
CA HIS A 327 6.18 16.36 -5.55
C HIS A 327 7.45 15.57 -5.87
N GLU A 328 8.41 15.52 -4.98
CA GLU A 328 9.63 14.74 -5.16
C GLU A 328 9.34 13.23 -5.24
N VAL A 329 8.33 12.74 -4.51
CA VAL A 329 7.90 11.34 -4.57
C VAL A 329 7.19 11.07 -5.90
N SER A 330 6.30 11.96 -6.33
CA SER A 330 5.62 11.84 -7.63
C SER A 330 6.61 11.87 -8.81
N ARG A 331 7.64 12.71 -8.72
CA ARG A 331 8.67 12.80 -9.77
C ARG A 331 9.45 11.51 -9.95
N THR A 332 9.83 10.83 -8.88
CA THR A 332 10.52 9.53 -8.98
C THR A 332 9.63 8.49 -9.66
N PHE A 333 8.31 8.47 -9.35
CA PHE A 333 7.37 7.59 -10.05
C PHE A 333 7.27 7.88 -11.55
N PHE A 334 7.22 9.14 -11.97
CA PHE A 334 7.18 9.46 -13.41
C PHE A 334 8.50 9.10 -14.13
N LEU A 335 9.64 9.18 -13.45
CA LEU A 335 10.92 8.68 -13.99
C LEU A 335 10.88 7.15 -14.13
N PHE A 336 10.39 6.43 -13.14
CA PHE A 336 10.17 4.99 -13.23
C PHE A 336 9.26 4.64 -14.42
N CYS A 337 8.13 5.35 -14.61
CA CYS A 337 7.26 5.15 -15.78
C CYS A 337 7.99 5.41 -17.12
N ASN A 338 8.84 6.43 -17.16
CA ASN A 338 9.65 6.72 -18.34
C ASN A 338 10.61 5.58 -18.70
N ASP A 339 11.12 4.88 -17.71
CA ASP A 339 12.07 3.80 -17.91
C ASP A 339 11.40 2.48 -18.33
N ILE A 340 10.17 2.23 -17.82
CA ILE A 340 9.45 0.97 -18.09
C ILE A 340 8.47 1.01 -19.28
N ILE A 341 8.16 2.20 -19.82
CA ILE A 341 7.27 2.30 -20.98
C ILE A 341 7.82 1.50 -22.17
N THR A 342 6.97 0.72 -22.83
CA THR A 342 7.38 -0.08 -23.97
C THR A 342 7.79 0.79 -25.17
N GLN A 343 8.53 0.21 -26.11
CA GLN A 343 8.86 0.89 -27.37
C GLN A 343 7.61 1.28 -28.18
N ARG A 344 6.49 0.58 -27.96
CA ARG A 344 5.19 0.84 -28.60
C ARG A 344 4.34 1.86 -27.83
N GLY A 345 4.79 2.35 -26.66
CA GLY A 345 4.13 3.42 -25.92
C GLY A 345 3.03 2.98 -24.96
N PHE A 346 2.91 1.71 -24.62
CA PHE A 346 1.97 1.23 -23.61
C PHE A 346 2.69 0.64 -22.40
N PHE A 347 2.00 0.51 -21.27
CA PHE A 347 2.46 -0.26 -20.12
C PHE A 347 1.89 -1.67 -20.16
N HIS A 348 2.72 -2.63 -19.70
CA HIS A 348 2.23 -3.98 -19.42
C HIS A 348 1.35 -3.96 -18.16
N HIS A 349 0.56 -5.01 -17.99
CA HIS A 349 -0.35 -5.23 -16.87
C HIS A 349 0.23 -4.81 -15.50
N LYS A 350 1.40 -5.28 -15.14
CA LYS A 350 2.06 -4.92 -13.87
C LYS A 350 3.57 -5.20 -13.94
N TYR A 351 4.30 -4.61 -12.99
CA TYR A 351 5.75 -4.69 -12.91
C TYR A 351 6.21 -5.03 -11.51
N LEU A 352 7.38 -5.65 -11.39
CA LEU A 352 8.13 -5.71 -10.14
C LEU A 352 8.73 -4.34 -9.82
N ALA A 353 9.16 -4.13 -8.57
CA ALA A 353 9.75 -2.86 -8.15
C ALA A 353 11.10 -2.53 -8.86
N ASP A 354 11.74 -3.51 -9.50
CA ASP A 354 12.94 -3.31 -10.34
C ASP A 354 12.63 -2.94 -11.80
N GLY A 355 11.34 -2.78 -12.15
CA GLY A 355 10.87 -2.49 -13.50
C GLY A 355 10.75 -3.71 -14.41
N SER A 356 11.10 -4.90 -13.97
CA SER A 356 10.83 -6.13 -14.72
C SER A 356 9.34 -6.46 -14.73
N ARG A 357 8.89 -7.24 -15.74
CA ARG A 357 7.47 -7.60 -15.85
C ARG A 357 7.02 -8.47 -14.69
N GLY A 358 5.90 -8.13 -14.08
CA GLY A 358 5.19 -8.98 -13.16
C GLY A 358 4.52 -10.18 -13.86
N SER A 359 4.08 -11.16 -13.08
CA SER A 359 3.24 -12.24 -13.59
C SER A 359 1.94 -11.67 -14.17
N SER A 360 1.35 -12.30 -15.17
CA SER A 360 0.14 -11.78 -15.80
C SER A 360 -0.72 -12.92 -16.34
N TRP A 361 -2.04 -12.78 -16.15
CA TRP A 361 -3.05 -13.64 -16.79
C TRP A 361 -3.64 -13.01 -18.06
N HIS A 362 -3.19 -11.83 -18.46
CA HIS A 362 -3.61 -11.17 -19.68
C HIS A 362 -2.97 -11.84 -20.89
N ALA A 363 -3.79 -12.42 -21.78
CA ALA A 363 -3.31 -13.16 -22.94
C ALA A 363 -3.05 -12.28 -24.16
N TRP A 364 -2.05 -12.65 -24.98
CA TRP A 364 -1.74 -12.02 -26.25
C TRP A 364 -2.66 -12.46 -27.41
N VAL A 365 -3.49 -13.46 -27.16
CA VAL A 365 -4.44 -13.99 -28.14
C VAL A 365 -5.78 -14.24 -27.45
N ASP A 366 -6.86 -14.03 -28.18
CA ASP A 366 -8.21 -14.36 -27.73
C ASP A 366 -8.48 -15.89 -27.82
N SER A 367 -9.66 -16.32 -27.40
CA SER A 367 -10.07 -17.73 -27.49
C SER A 367 -10.18 -18.29 -28.92
N LYS A 368 -10.16 -17.42 -29.93
CA LYS A 368 -10.18 -17.77 -31.37
C LYS A 368 -8.80 -17.73 -31.99
N GLY A 369 -7.75 -17.37 -31.25
CA GLY A 369 -6.38 -17.23 -31.73
C GLY A 369 -6.08 -15.89 -32.40
N ASN A 370 -6.96 -14.89 -32.32
CA ASN A 370 -6.69 -13.56 -32.84
C ASN A 370 -5.79 -12.79 -31.88
N TYR A 371 -4.89 -11.97 -32.43
CA TYR A 371 -4.02 -11.11 -31.65
C TYR A 371 -4.81 -10.06 -30.86
N GLN A 372 -4.46 -9.92 -29.59
CA GLN A 372 -4.93 -8.86 -28.71
C GLN A 372 -3.77 -8.35 -27.85
N LEU A 373 -3.84 -7.10 -27.39
CA LEU A 373 -2.87 -6.59 -26.43
C LEU A 373 -3.26 -6.99 -25.00
N PRO A 374 -2.33 -7.55 -24.22
CA PRO A 374 -2.58 -7.94 -22.83
C PRO A 374 -2.41 -6.73 -21.89
N ILE A 375 -3.22 -5.71 -22.06
CA ILE A 375 -3.12 -4.42 -21.38
C ILE A 375 -4.44 -3.98 -20.75
N GLN A 376 -4.31 -3.09 -19.79
CA GLN A 376 -5.35 -2.18 -19.32
C GLN A 376 -4.98 -0.79 -19.86
N GLU A 377 -5.74 -0.25 -20.82
CA GLU A 377 -5.35 1.01 -21.48
C GLU A 377 -5.45 2.22 -20.54
N ASP A 378 -6.32 2.15 -19.55
CA ASP A 378 -6.45 3.17 -18.50
C ASP A 378 -5.16 3.40 -17.72
N GLU A 379 -4.29 2.39 -17.58
CA GLU A 379 -2.98 2.55 -16.92
C GLU A 379 -2.08 3.53 -17.66
N THR A 380 -2.00 3.40 -18.99
CA THR A 380 -1.23 4.33 -19.82
C THR A 380 -1.86 5.72 -19.82
N ALA A 381 -3.18 5.78 -19.87
CA ALA A 381 -3.92 7.04 -19.87
C ALA A 381 -3.78 7.80 -18.56
N LEU A 382 -3.90 7.13 -17.41
CA LEU A 382 -3.80 7.76 -16.09
C LEU A 382 -2.41 8.30 -15.78
N VAL A 383 -1.34 7.65 -16.24
CA VAL A 383 0.03 8.19 -16.11
C VAL A 383 0.17 9.52 -16.83
N LEU A 384 -0.35 9.65 -18.07
CA LEU A 384 -0.34 10.92 -18.80
C LEU A 384 -1.18 11.99 -18.10
N TYR A 385 -2.37 11.63 -17.63
CA TYR A 385 -3.24 12.51 -16.89
C TYR A 385 -2.57 13.01 -15.60
N ALA A 386 -2.00 12.11 -14.81
CA ALA A 386 -1.32 12.45 -13.56
C ALA A 386 -0.10 13.34 -13.80
N LEU A 387 0.70 13.06 -14.83
CA LEU A 387 1.85 13.89 -15.21
C LEU A 387 1.42 15.31 -15.60
N TRP A 388 0.28 15.45 -16.30
CA TRP A 388 -0.26 16.77 -16.62
C TRP A 388 -0.71 17.52 -15.37
N ARG A 389 -1.39 16.85 -14.42
CA ARG A 389 -1.80 17.43 -13.14
C ARG A 389 -0.58 17.87 -12.31
N HIS A 390 0.48 17.07 -12.31
CA HIS A 390 1.78 17.42 -11.72
C HIS A 390 2.31 18.73 -12.31
N TYR A 391 2.38 18.83 -13.65
CA TYR A 391 2.83 20.06 -14.32
C TYR A 391 1.93 21.26 -14.01
N GLN A 392 0.62 21.10 -14.01
CA GLN A 392 -0.31 22.19 -13.67
C GLN A 392 -0.03 22.78 -12.29
N LYS A 393 0.37 21.95 -11.34
CA LYS A 393 0.63 22.38 -9.96
C LYS A 393 2.02 23.00 -9.78
N TYR A 394 3.05 22.40 -10.35
CA TYR A 394 4.45 22.75 -10.07
C TYR A 394 5.15 23.52 -11.18
N ARG A 395 4.64 23.50 -12.40
CA ARG A 395 5.13 24.26 -13.57
C ARG A 395 6.59 24.02 -13.92
N ASP A 396 7.16 22.86 -13.57
CA ASP A 396 8.54 22.49 -13.87
C ASP A 396 8.65 21.96 -15.30
N ILE A 397 8.92 22.86 -16.26
CA ILE A 397 9.05 22.55 -17.68
C ILE A 397 10.30 21.71 -17.98
N GLU A 398 11.38 21.87 -17.20
CA GLU A 398 12.62 21.13 -17.40
C GLU A 398 12.44 19.65 -17.03
N PHE A 399 11.66 19.37 -15.99
CA PHE A 399 11.30 18.01 -15.64
C PHE A 399 10.44 17.36 -16.74
N ILE A 400 9.40 18.06 -17.20
CA ILE A 400 8.55 17.55 -18.29
C ILE A 400 9.36 17.35 -19.57
N GLY A 401 10.30 18.24 -19.89
CA GLY A 401 11.16 18.12 -21.07
C GLY A 401 11.95 16.81 -21.12
N LYS A 402 12.38 16.29 -19.96
CA LYS A 402 13.08 15.00 -19.86
C LYS A 402 12.19 13.81 -20.20
N LEU A 403 10.88 13.92 -19.95
CA LEU A 403 9.90 12.84 -20.12
C LEU A 403 9.15 12.95 -21.47
N TYR A 404 9.20 14.11 -22.12
CA TYR A 404 8.30 14.43 -23.22
C TYR A 404 8.44 13.46 -24.39
N ALA A 405 9.65 13.24 -24.90
CA ALA A 405 9.87 12.41 -26.07
C ALA A 405 9.63 10.91 -25.80
N ASN A 406 10.10 10.41 -24.68
CA ASN A 406 10.03 8.98 -24.37
C ASN A 406 8.70 8.56 -23.75
N LEU A 407 8.19 9.29 -22.77
CA LEU A 407 6.95 8.95 -22.09
C LEU A 407 5.73 9.56 -22.80
N VAL A 408 5.68 10.89 -22.93
CA VAL A 408 4.45 11.58 -23.38
C VAL A 408 4.16 11.28 -24.85
N VAL A 409 5.15 11.44 -25.72
CA VAL A 409 4.96 11.25 -27.18
C VAL A 409 4.62 9.79 -27.48
N ARG A 410 5.39 8.82 -26.96
CA ARG A 410 5.12 7.40 -27.23
C ARG A 410 3.77 6.93 -26.72
N ALA A 411 3.43 7.28 -25.46
CA ALA A 411 2.13 6.91 -24.92
C ALA A 411 0.98 7.51 -25.74
N THR A 412 1.15 8.74 -26.19
CA THR A 412 0.15 9.41 -27.02
C THR A 412 0.00 8.77 -28.40
N GLU A 413 1.10 8.42 -29.04
CA GLU A 413 1.09 7.71 -30.34
C GLU A 413 0.38 6.36 -30.21
N PHE A 414 0.69 5.60 -29.15
CA PHE A 414 0.00 4.34 -28.86
C PHE A 414 -1.52 4.56 -28.70
N ILE A 415 -1.95 5.51 -27.88
CA ILE A 415 -3.36 5.80 -27.65
C ILE A 415 -4.08 6.16 -28.97
N LEU A 416 -3.44 6.95 -29.86
CA LEU A 416 -4.01 7.29 -31.15
C LEU A 416 -4.15 6.06 -32.08
N GLU A 417 -3.16 5.16 -32.09
CA GLU A 417 -3.17 3.93 -32.90
C GLU A 417 -4.13 2.87 -32.35
N HIS A 418 -4.36 2.88 -31.02
CA HIS A 418 -5.24 1.92 -30.34
C HIS A 418 -6.72 2.33 -30.35
N ARG A 419 -7.10 3.27 -31.22
CA ARG A 419 -8.49 3.66 -31.43
C ARG A 419 -9.12 2.83 -32.55
N ASP A 420 -10.42 2.60 -32.43
CA ASP A 420 -11.25 2.04 -33.48
C ASP A 420 -11.71 3.17 -34.41
N GLU A 421 -11.39 3.04 -35.70
CA GLU A 421 -11.66 4.08 -36.70
C GLU A 421 -13.16 4.28 -36.98
N THR A 422 -13.97 3.26 -36.72
CA THR A 422 -15.42 3.30 -36.99
C THR A 422 -16.17 4.01 -35.88
N THR A 423 -15.86 3.67 -34.62
CA THR A 423 -16.55 4.20 -33.45
C THR A 423 -15.89 5.42 -32.86
N GLY A 424 -14.58 5.59 -33.07
CA GLY A 424 -13.75 6.61 -32.43
C GLY A 424 -13.42 6.30 -30.96
N LEU A 425 -13.87 5.17 -30.43
CA LEU A 425 -13.58 4.68 -29.09
C LEU A 425 -12.22 3.96 -29.02
N PRO A 426 -11.68 3.66 -27.83
CA PRO A 426 -10.54 2.74 -27.70
C PRO A 426 -10.87 1.36 -28.28
N LYS A 427 -9.87 0.63 -28.75
CA LYS A 427 -10.00 -0.80 -29.03
C LYS A 427 -10.22 -1.57 -27.73
N PRO A 428 -10.82 -2.78 -27.77
CA PRO A 428 -11.01 -3.56 -26.56
C PRO A 428 -9.71 -3.82 -25.79
N SER A 429 -9.73 -3.59 -24.49
CA SER A 429 -8.68 -3.91 -23.54
C SER A 429 -9.26 -4.54 -22.28
N PHE A 430 -8.43 -4.99 -21.34
CA PHE A 430 -8.92 -5.42 -20.05
C PHE A 430 -9.52 -4.24 -19.27
N ASP A 431 -10.53 -4.54 -18.45
CA ASP A 431 -11.18 -3.55 -17.60
C ASP A 431 -10.34 -3.18 -16.37
N LEU A 432 -10.77 -2.13 -15.68
CA LEU A 432 -10.19 -1.65 -14.43
C LEU A 432 -10.05 -2.76 -13.37
N TRP A 433 -10.92 -3.75 -13.41
CA TRP A 433 -10.97 -4.87 -12.46
C TRP A 433 -10.18 -6.10 -12.93
N GLU A 434 -9.56 -6.03 -14.11
CA GLU A 434 -8.69 -7.09 -14.67
C GLU A 434 -9.42 -8.39 -15.03
N GLU A 435 -10.73 -8.33 -15.21
CA GLU A 435 -11.59 -9.51 -15.36
C GLU A 435 -12.08 -9.73 -16.78
N LYS A 436 -12.36 -8.65 -17.52
CA LYS A 436 -13.04 -8.74 -18.82
C LYS A 436 -12.37 -7.88 -19.89
N ILE A 437 -12.49 -8.31 -21.14
CA ILE A 437 -12.02 -7.56 -22.31
C ILE A 437 -13.22 -6.90 -23.00
N GLY A 438 -13.12 -5.60 -23.21
CA GLY A 438 -14.17 -4.80 -23.83
C GLY A 438 -13.77 -3.34 -24.01
N VAL A 439 -14.71 -2.54 -24.48
CA VAL A 439 -14.62 -1.08 -24.53
C VAL A 439 -15.40 -0.53 -23.35
N PHE A 440 -14.69 -0.13 -22.30
CA PHE A 440 -15.28 0.30 -21.03
C PHE A 440 -15.46 1.81 -20.98
N THR A 441 -16.52 2.29 -20.36
CA THR A 441 -16.76 3.73 -20.15
C THR A 441 -15.65 4.36 -19.32
N SER A 442 -15.15 3.68 -18.27
CA SER A 442 -14.03 4.14 -17.45
C SER A 442 -12.76 4.34 -18.28
N THR A 443 -12.37 3.32 -19.06
CA THR A 443 -11.20 3.38 -19.93
C THR A 443 -11.34 4.47 -21.00
N ALA A 444 -12.47 4.54 -21.70
CA ALA A 444 -12.69 5.57 -22.72
C ALA A 444 -12.65 7.00 -22.14
N ALA A 445 -13.16 7.18 -20.91
CA ALA A 445 -13.12 8.47 -20.22
C ALA A 445 -11.68 8.88 -19.84
N THR A 446 -10.89 7.96 -19.28
CA THR A 446 -9.48 8.26 -18.93
C THR A 446 -8.61 8.50 -20.16
N VAL A 447 -8.85 7.76 -21.25
CA VAL A 447 -8.18 7.97 -22.53
C VAL A 447 -8.51 9.37 -23.10
N CYS A 448 -9.75 9.82 -23.01
CA CYS A 448 -10.15 11.17 -23.42
C CYS A 448 -9.41 12.25 -22.61
N ALA A 449 -9.29 12.06 -21.29
CA ALA A 449 -8.55 12.98 -20.42
C ALA A 449 -7.03 12.96 -20.73
N ALA A 450 -6.47 11.79 -21.03
CA ALA A 450 -5.08 11.65 -21.44
C ALA A 450 -4.78 12.36 -22.79
N LEU A 451 -5.67 12.23 -23.77
CA LEU A 451 -5.56 12.97 -25.04
C LEU A 451 -5.61 14.48 -24.83
N THR A 452 -6.49 14.95 -23.93
CA THR A 452 -6.57 16.36 -23.54
C THR A 452 -5.28 16.83 -22.87
N ALA A 453 -4.73 16.04 -21.94
CA ALA A 453 -3.45 16.32 -21.29
C ALA A 453 -2.29 16.37 -22.28
N ALA A 454 -2.24 15.41 -23.19
CA ALA A 454 -1.23 15.33 -24.23
C ALA A 454 -1.29 16.52 -25.21
N ALA A 455 -2.50 16.98 -25.60
CA ALA A 455 -2.68 18.19 -26.39
C ALA A 455 -2.09 19.43 -25.71
N ARG A 456 -2.28 19.53 -24.38
CA ARG A 456 -1.70 20.62 -23.57
C ARG A 456 -0.18 20.54 -23.48
N PHE A 457 0.40 19.32 -23.38
CA PHE A 457 1.84 19.13 -23.48
C PHE A 457 2.38 19.52 -24.87
N ALA A 458 1.71 19.12 -25.96
CA ALA A 458 2.09 19.50 -27.31
C ALA A 458 2.06 21.04 -27.49
N GLN A 459 1.05 21.72 -26.96
CA GLN A 459 0.97 23.18 -26.93
C GLN A 459 2.17 23.79 -26.18
N LEU A 460 2.56 23.23 -25.05
CA LEU A 460 3.67 23.69 -24.21
C LEU A 460 5.01 23.61 -24.95
N PHE A 461 5.19 22.59 -25.79
CA PHE A 461 6.40 22.37 -26.60
C PHE A 461 6.30 22.90 -28.03
N TYR A 462 5.29 23.74 -28.33
CA TYR A 462 5.06 24.36 -29.64
C TYR A 462 4.90 23.37 -30.80
N ASP A 463 4.45 22.14 -30.54
CA ASP A 463 4.08 21.15 -31.57
C ASP A 463 2.62 21.35 -31.98
N SER A 464 2.37 22.35 -32.81
CA SER A 464 1.01 22.74 -33.23
C SER A 464 0.26 21.65 -33.98
N LYS A 465 0.96 20.84 -34.77
CA LYS A 465 0.32 19.73 -35.52
C LYS A 465 -0.20 18.66 -34.56
N ARG A 466 0.64 18.27 -33.61
CA ARG A 466 0.28 17.27 -32.60
C ARG A 466 -0.82 17.82 -31.68
N GLN A 467 -0.73 19.09 -31.29
CA GLN A 467 -1.76 19.75 -30.49
C GLN A 467 -3.13 19.71 -31.15
N GLU A 468 -3.22 20.05 -32.45
CA GLU A 468 -4.48 20.05 -33.21
C GLU A 468 -5.05 18.63 -33.30
N LEU A 469 -4.25 17.66 -33.74
CA LEU A 469 -4.63 16.25 -33.84
C LEU A 469 -5.16 15.69 -32.52
N LEU A 470 -4.49 15.97 -31.39
CA LEU A 470 -4.86 15.47 -30.08
C LEU A 470 -6.11 16.14 -29.53
N SER A 471 -6.27 17.45 -29.76
CA SER A 471 -7.47 18.19 -29.34
C SER A 471 -8.71 17.72 -30.11
N GLU A 472 -8.57 17.48 -31.41
CA GLU A 472 -9.62 16.89 -32.22
C GLU A 472 -9.96 15.47 -31.76
N SER A 473 -8.93 14.63 -31.53
CA SER A 473 -9.09 13.27 -31.05
C SER A 473 -9.81 13.20 -29.70
N ALA A 474 -9.48 14.09 -28.75
CA ALA A 474 -10.15 14.18 -27.46
C ALA A 474 -11.63 14.57 -27.63
N THR A 475 -11.94 15.51 -28.52
CA THR A 475 -13.31 15.93 -28.83
C THR A 475 -14.12 14.79 -29.45
N GLN A 476 -13.54 14.10 -30.42
CA GLN A 476 -14.15 12.91 -31.04
C GLN A 476 -14.38 11.81 -30.03
N MET A 477 -13.44 11.55 -29.12
CA MET A 477 -13.56 10.55 -28.05
C MET A 477 -14.73 10.89 -27.11
N LYS A 478 -14.83 12.14 -26.65
CA LYS A 478 -15.98 12.57 -25.82
C LYS A 478 -17.33 12.33 -26.52
N GLN A 479 -17.39 12.67 -27.82
CA GLN A 479 -18.60 12.45 -28.63
C GLN A 479 -18.89 10.96 -28.83
N ALA A 480 -17.86 10.14 -29.04
CA ALA A 480 -17.98 8.69 -29.18
C ALA A 480 -18.54 8.04 -27.90
N ILE A 481 -18.07 8.46 -26.72
CA ILE A 481 -18.61 8.02 -25.41
C ILE A 481 -20.11 8.32 -25.33
N LEU A 482 -20.53 9.54 -25.66
CA LEU A 482 -21.94 9.94 -25.65
C LEU A 482 -22.78 9.19 -26.69
N THR A 483 -22.18 8.79 -27.83
CA THR A 483 -22.89 8.09 -28.90
C THR A 483 -23.05 6.61 -28.61
N HIS A 484 -22.04 5.95 -28.06
CA HIS A 484 -21.97 4.49 -27.96
C HIS A 484 -22.12 3.96 -26.54
N LEU A 485 -21.58 4.69 -25.52
CA LEU A 485 -21.53 4.25 -24.13
C LEU A 485 -22.55 4.95 -23.21
N TYR A 486 -23.36 5.86 -23.75
CA TYR A 486 -24.52 6.44 -23.07
C TYR A 486 -25.81 5.77 -23.56
N ASP A 487 -26.64 5.31 -22.64
CA ASP A 487 -27.95 4.75 -22.97
C ASP A 487 -29.07 5.78 -22.71
N ARG A 488 -29.70 6.23 -23.80
CA ARG A 488 -30.77 7.27 -23.73
C ARG A 488 -32.02 6.82 -22.99
N ARG A 489 -32.28 5.50 -22.91
CA ARG A 489 -33.47 4.99 -22.20
C ARG A 489 -33.22 4.94 -20.71
N LEU A 490 -32.00 4.59 -20.32
CA LEU A 490 -31.56 4.57 -18.93
C LEU A 490 -31.14 5.95 -18.44
N GLY A 491 -30.88 6.90 -19.36
CA GLY A 491 -30.38 8.24 -19.05
C GLY A 491 -29.00 8.24 -18.39
N ARG A 492 -28.21 7.16 -18.55
CA ARG A 492 -26.92 6.97 -17.88
C ARG A 492 -25.90 6.27 -18.76
N PHE A 493 -24.64 6.29 -18.35
CA PHE A 493 -23.59 5.49 -18.96
C PHE A 493 -23.81 3.98 -18.73
N ILE A 494 -23.35 3.15 -19.67
CA ILE A 494 -23.28 1.70 -19.56
C ILE A 494 -21.86 1.28 -19.17
N LYS A 495 -21.69 0.06 -18.63
CA LYS A 495 -20.38 -0.44 -18.24
C LYS A 495 -19.47 -0.59 -19.46
N ALA A 496 -19.91 -1.32 -20.47
CA ALA A 496 -19.06 -1.69 -21.60
C ALA A 496 -19.84 -2.08 -22.87
N ILE A 497 -19.06 -2.19 -23.96
CA ILE A 497 -19.41 -2.90 -25.20
C ILE A 497 -18.36 -4.01 -25.38
N TYR A 498 -18.81 -5.25 -25.53
CA TYR A 498 -17.91 -6.39 -25.74
C TYR A 498 -17.55 -6.58 -27.21
N PRO A 499 -16.49 -7.39 -27.54
CA PRO A 499 -16.06 -7.61 -28.92
C PRO A 499 -17.11 -8.23 -29.85
N ASP A 500 -18.13 -8.88 -29.29
CA ASP A 500 -19.28 -9.42 -30.04
C ASP A 500 -20.38 -8.37 -30.30
N GLY A 501 -20.19 -7.13 -29.87
CA GLY A 501 -21.13 -6.04 -29.98
C GLY A 501 -22.21 -6.00 -28.88
N SER A 502 -22.21 -6.93 -27.94
CA SER A 502 -23.15 -6.92 -26.81
C SER A 502 -22.82 -5.79 -25.84
N ARG A 503 -23.89 -5.20 -25.27
CA ARG A 503 -23.80 -4.08 -24.31
C ARG A 503 -23.94 -4.61 -22.89
N ASP A 504 -23.01 -4.26 -22.03
CA ASP A 504 -23.06 -4.55 -20.60
C ASP A 504 -23.73 -3.37 -19.86
N LEU A 505 -24.91 -3.61 -19.33
CA LEU A 505 -25.72 -2.63 -18.61
C LEU A 505 -25.55 -2.74 -17.08
N THR A 506 -24.69 -3.65 -16.60
CA THR A 506 -24.38 -3.83 -15.18
C THR A 506 -23.99 -2.50 -14.56
N ILE A 507 -24.51 -2.21 -13.37
CA ILE A 507 -24.09 -1.05 -12.61
C ILE A 507 -22.71 -1.35 -12.04
N ASP A 508 -21.77 -0.44 -12.31
CA ASP A 508 -20.38 -0.54 -11.92
C ASP A 508 -19.89 0.80 -11.36
N SER A 509 -19.22 0.77 -10.23
CA SER A 509 -18.70 1.99 -9.59
C SER A 509 -17.65 2.71 -10.44
N SER A 510 -16.96 2.01 -11.35
CA SER A 510 -16.01 2.60 -12.29
C SER A 510 -16.63 3.60 -13.27
N LEU A 511 -17.96 3.62 -13.41
CA LEU A 511 -18.67 4.67 -14.17
C LEU A 511 -18.39 6.07 -13.62
N MET A 512 -17.98 6.19 -12.34
CA MET A 512 -17.56 7.45 -11.74
C MET A 512 -16.28 8.02 -12.37
N PHE A 513 -15.47 7.21 -13.06
CA PHE A 513 -14.30 7.69 -13.80
C PHE A 513 -14.68 8.68 -14.91
N ALA A 514 -15.91 8.64 -15.40
CA ALA A 514 -16.40 9.62 -16.38
C ALA A 514 -16.19 11.08 -15.91
N PHE A 515 -16.31 11.35 -14.60
CA PHE A 515 -16.07 12.68 -14.04
C PHE A 515 -14.77 12.79 -13.22
N LEU A 516 -14.33 11.70 -12.55
CA LEU A 516 -13.13 11.72 -11.71
C LEU A 516 -11.85 11.94 -12.55
N TYR A 517 -11.76 11.21 -13.64
CA TYR A 517 -10.58 11.14 -14.51
C TYR A 517 -10.99 11.20 -16.00
N GLY A 518 -12.14 11.80 -16.30
CA GLY A 518 -12.72 11.86 -17.62
C GLY A 518 -13.16 13.27 -18.02
N PRO A 519 -13.85 13.38 -19.18
CA PRO A 519 -14.20 14.67 -19.78
C PRO A 519 -15.54 15.25 -19.31
N PHE A 520 -16.22 14.61 -18.34
CA PHE A 520 -17.55 15.02 -17.92
C PHE A 520 -17.51 15.71 -16.56
N GLU A 521 -18.47 16.63 -16.34
CA GLU A 521 -18.60 17.33 -15.08
C GLU A 521 -19.49 16.53 -14.10
N ALA A 522 -19.18 16.61 -12.80
CA ALA A 522 -19.92 15.89 -11.75
C ALA A 522 -21.42 16.17 -11.72
N ARG A 523 -21.87 17.29 -12.29
CA ARG A 523 -23.27 17.75 -12.36
C ARG A 523 -23.97 17.42 -13.68
N GLU A 524 -23.23 16.95 -14.69
CA GLU A 524 -23.86 16.53 -15.94
C GLU A 524 -24.90 15.44 -15.66
N GLU A 525 -26.04 15.50 -16.33
CA GLU A 525 -27.18 14.59 -16.12
C GLU A 525 -26.76 13.11 -16.24
N ALA A 526 -25.96 12.79 -17.25
CA ALA A 526 -25.47 11.44 -17.49
C ALA A 526 -24.64 10.90 -16.32
N VAL A 527 -23.77 11.75 -15.73
CA VAL A 527 -22.96 11.43 -14.54
C VAL A 527 -23.86 11.27 -13.31
N THR A 528 -24.73 12.24 -13.08
CA THR A 528 -25.65 12.26 -11.93
C THR A 528 -26.53 11.01 -11.91
N ASN A 529 -27.12 10.64 -13.05
CA ASN A 529 -27.96 9.44 -13.17
C ASN A 529 -27.13 8.15 -12.98
N SER A 530 -25.90 8.11 -13.49
CA SER A 530 -24.99 6.96 -13.26
C SER A 530 -24.66 6.80 -11.78
N VAL A 531 -24.35 7.89 -11.08
CA VAL A 531 -24.04 7.85 -9.64
C VAL A 531 -25.29 7.49 -8.81
N HIS A 532 -26.48 7.99 -9.16
CA HIS A 532 -27.70 7.57 -8.49
C HIS A 532 -27.96 6.06 -8.66
N ALA A 533 -27.74 5.50 -9.86
CA ALA A 533 -27.85 4.06 -10.07
C ALA A 533 -26.83 3.27 -9.24
N ILE A 534 -25.61 3.78 -9.07
CA ILE A 534 -24.58 3.20 -8.19
C ILE A 534 -25.08 3.21 -6.74
N ILE A 535 -25.57 4.34 -6.24
CA ILE A 535 -26.11 4.46 -4.88
C ILE A 535 -27.26 3.48 -4.66
N ASP A 536 -28.16 3.36 -5.61
CA ASP A 536 -29.35 2.49 -5.49
C ASP A 536 -29.02 1.00 -5.52
N LYS A 537 -27.98 0.58 -6.25
CA LYS A 537 -27.67 -0.82 -6.52
C LYS A 537 -26.45 -1.37 -5.79
N LEU A 538 -25.45 -0.51 -5.53
CA LEU A 538 -24.15 -0.94 -5.00
C LEU A 538 -23.94 -0.54 -3.54
N ARG A 539 -24.90 0.10 -2.91
CA ARG A 539 -24.80 0.49 -1.51
C ARG A 539 -24.90 -0.73 -0.61
N VAL A 540 -23.85 -0.97 0.21
CA VAL A 540 -23.71 -2.16 1.06
C VAL A 540 -23.01 -1.79 2.37
N GLY A 541 -23.04 -2.73 3.33
CA GLY A 541 -22.32 -2.61 4.61
C GLY A 541 -23.18 -2.07 5.74
N ALA A 542 -22.66 -2.23 6.96
CA ALA A 542 -23.29 -1.73 8.17
C ALA A 542 -23.44 -0.20 8.12
N GLY A 543 -24.64 0.30 8.38
CA GLY A 543 -24.95 1.73 8.21
C GLY A 543 -25.16 2.20 6.77
N GLY A 544 -25.00 1.31 5.77
CA GLY A 544 -25.34 1.58 4.38
C GLY A 544 -24.53 2.66 3.68
N ALA A 545 -23.26 2.89 4.06
CA ALA A 545 -22.40 3.90 3.45
C ALA A 545 -21.37 3.34 2.46
N GLY A 546 -21.03 2.05 2.55
CA GLY A 546 -20.08 1.40 1.65
C GLY A 546 -20.63 1.19 0.25
N ILE A 547 -19.78 1.18 -0.75
CA ILE A 547 -20.08 0.94 -2.17
C ILE A 547 -19.31 -0.29 -2.66
N ALA A 548 -20.04 -1.25 -3.27
CA ALA A 548 -19.44 -2.40 -3.95
C ALA A 548 -18.84 -2.00 -5.31
N ARG A 549 -17.96 -2.85 -5.88
CA ARG A 549 -17.39 -2.61 -7.22
C ARG A 549 -18.46 -2.57 -8.30
N TYR A 550 -19.22 -3.64 -8.41
CA TYR A 550 -20.30 -3.79 -9.40
C TYR A 550 -21.35 -4.80 -8.92
N GLU A 551 -22.48 -4.86 -9.62
CA GLU A 551 -23.58 -5.78 -9.30
C GLU A 551 -23.13 -7.24 -9.39
N ASN A 552 -23.34 -7.99 -8.30
CA ASN A 552 -22.97 -9.41 -8.17
C ASN A 552 -21.46 -9.67 -8.29
N ASP A 553 -20.66 -8.78 -7.74
CA ASP A 553 -19.21 -8.97 -7.60
C ASP A 553 -18.91 -10.21 -6.74
N GLU A 554 -18.20 -11.19 -7.31
CA GLU A 554 -17.86 -12.45 -6.63
C GLU A 554 -16.48 -12.42 -5.97
N TYR A 555 -15.69 -11.37 -6.19
CA TYR A 555 -14.31 -11.32 -5.68
C TYR A 555 -14.29 -11.14 -4.16
N TYR A 556 -13.81 -12.16 -3.44
CA TYR A 556 -13.84 -12.27 -1.98
C TYR A 556 -15.25 -12.14 -1.35
N ARG A 557 -16.29 -12.30 -2.11
CA ARG A 557 -17.68 -12.11 -1.68
C ARG A 557 -18.01 -12.91 -0.43
N VAL A 558 -18.39 -12.22 0.64
CA VAL A 558 -18.72 -12.84 1.92
C VAL A 558 -20.09 -13.52 1.90
N SER A 559 -21.06 -12.95 1.19
CA SER A 559 -22.43 -13.47 1.16
C SER A 559 -23.13 -13.20 -0.19
N SER A 560 -23.93 -14.16 -0.65
CA SER A 560 -24.79 -13.97 -1.83
C SER A 560 -26.00 -13.06 -1.59
N GLU A 561 -26.28 -12.68 -0.34
CA GLU A 561 -27.36 -11.76 0.01
C GLU A 561 -27.05 -10.30 -0.30
N VAL A 562 -25.77 -9.97 -0.47
CA VAL A 562 -25.31 -8.63 -0.88
C VAL A 562 -24.78 -8.63 -2.30
N THR A 563 -24.83 -7.50 -2.98
CA THR A 563 -24.38 -7.38 -4.37
C THR A 563 -22.85 -7.54 -4.53
N GLY A 564 -22.11 -7.36 -3.46
CA GLY A 564 -20.64 -7.48 -3.33
C GLY A 564 -20.22 -6.93 -1.98
N ASN A 565 -18.92 -6.97 -1.68
CA ASN A 565 -18.38 -6.36 -0.48
C ASN A 565 -18.21 -4.84 -0.67
N PRO A 566 -18.26 -4.02 0.39
CA PRO A 566 -17.88 -2.62 0.31
C PRO A 566 -16.37 -2.46 0.07
N TRP A 567 -16.02 -1.59 -0.89
CA TRP A 567 -14.65 -1.22 -1.22
C TRP A 567 -14.37 0.20 -0.78
N PHE A 568 -13.21 0.43 -0.16
CA PHE A 568 -12.82 1.78 0.24
C PHE A 568 -12.73 2.72 -0.95
N VAL A 569 -12.06 2.32 -2.04
CA VAL A 569 -11.90 3.17 -3.23
C VAL A 569 -13.24 3.57 -3.83
N CYS A 570 -14.18 2.62 -3.99
CA CYS A 570 -15.51 2.88 -4.56
C CYS A 570 -16.34 3.82 -3.67
N THR A 571 -16.23 3.65 -2.35
CA THR A 571 -16.89 4.49 -1.35
C THR A 571 -16.32 5.92 -1.36
N ILE A 572 -15.00 6.05 -1.48
CA ILE A 572 -14.33 7.37 -1.56
C ILE A 572 -14.68 8.09 -2.86
N TRP A 573 -14.85 7.38 -3.99
CA TRP A 573 -15.30 8.01 -5.24
C TRP A 573 -16.68 8.65 -5.09
N LEU A 574 -17.58 8.02 -4.33
CA LEU A 574 -18.88 8.63 -4.01
C LEU A 574 -18.70 9.91 -3.16
N ALA A 575 -17.78 9.90 -2.17
CA ALA A 575 -17.47 11.11 -1.41
C ALA A 575 -16.95 12.23 -2.33
N ARG A 576 -16.05 11.92 -3.26
CA ARG A 576 -15.51 12.89 -4.23
C ARG A 576 -16.62 13.46 -5.15
N TRP A 577 -17.63 12.66 -5.51
CA TRP A 577 -18.77 13.17 -6.27
C TRP A 577 -19.58 14.20 -5.48
N TYR A 578 -19.87 13.96 -4.19
CA TYR A 578 -20.53 14.95 -3.33
C TYR A 578 -19.67 16.21 -3.18
N ILE A 579 -18.37 16.08 -2.99
CA ILE A 579 -17.42 17.20 -2.88
C ILE A 579 -17.42 18.05 -4.17
N ALA A 580 -17.28 17.40 -5.32
CA ALA A 580 -17.18 18.09 -6.61
C ALA A 580 -18.41 18.91 -6.95
N ARG A 581 -19.60 18.46 -6.53
CA ARG A 581 -20.85 19.14 -6.83
C ARG A 581 -21.34 20.10 -5.75
N ALA A 582 -20.70 20.16 -4.57
CA ALA A 582 -21.16 20.96 -3.45
C ALA A 582 -21.14 22.46 -3.77
N GLU A 583 -22.21 23.19 -3.42
CA GLU A 583 -22.33 24.67 -3.52
C GLU A 583 -22.44 25.34 -2.15
N SER A 584 -22.65 24.53 -1.11
CA SER A 584 -22.74 24.96 0.28
C SER A 584 -21.93 24.04 1.19
N ILE A 585 -21.65 24.50 2.40
CA ILE A 585 -20.98 23.71 3.43
C ILE A 585 -21.81 22.46 3.77
N ASP A 586 -23.13 22.58 3.84
CA ASP A 586 -24.01 21.44 4.15
C ASP A 586 -23.96 20.36 3.05
N GLU A 587 -23.86 20.75 1.78
CA GLU A 587 -23.67 19.80 0.68
C GLU A 587 -22.27 19.19 0.70
N LEU A 588 -21.24 19.99 1.03
CA LEU A 588 -19.86 19.55 1.13
C LEU A 588 -19.68 18.51 2.27
N ASN A 589 -20.37 18.71 3.38
CA ASN A 589 -20.32 17.81 4.53
C ASN A 589 -20.84 16.40 4.21
N LYS A 590 -21.69 16.21 3.20
CA LYS A 590 -22.09 14.85 2.75
C LYS A 590 -20.89 14.03 2.27
N GLY A 591 -19.91 14.68 1.64
CA GLY A 591 -18.66 14.02 1.28
C GLY A 591 -17.80 13.73 2.51
N LEU A 592 -17.74 14.67 3.46
CA LEU A 592 -17.00 14.50 4.70
C LEU A 592 -17.56 13.36 5.57
N GLU A 593 -18.88 13.22 5.69
CA GLU A 593 -19.52 12.11 6.42
C GLU A 593 -19.08 10.73 5.89
N ILE A 594 -18.91 10.59 4.57
CA ILE A 594 -18.40 9.35 3.98
C ILE A 594 -16.91 9.17 4.34
N LEU A 595 -16.11 10.23 4.33
CA LEU A 595 -14.69 10.15 4.71
C LEU A 595 -14.50 9.88 6.22
N GLU A 596 -15.41 10.34 7.07
CA GLU A 596 -15.48 9.95 8.48
C GLU A 596 -15.80 8.45 8.60
N TRP A 597 -16.79 7.96 7.85
CA TRP A 597 -17.10 6.53 7.80
C TRP A 597 -15.88 5.69 7.37
N VAL A 598 -15.13 6.12 6.35
CA VAL A 598 -13.88 5.47 5.93
C VAL A 598 -12.86 5.43 7.08
N THR A 599 -12.72 6.53 7.80
CA THR A 599 -11.81 6.64 8.95
C THR A 599 -12.23 5.70 10.09
N ASP A 600 -13.52 5.61 10.38
CA ASP A 600 -14.07 4.77 11.46
C ASP A 600 -13.98 3.26 11.14
N HIS A 601 -13.92 2.89 9.86
CA HIS A 601 -13.75 1.51 9.41
C HIS A 601 -12.29 1.15 9.06
N SER A 602 -11.35 2.06 9.25
CA SER A 602 -9.91 1.75 9.16
C SER A 602 -9.48 0.86 10.34
N LEU A 603 -8.36 0.16 10.19
CA LEU A 603 -7.73 -0.48 11.33
C LEU A 603 -7.37 0.54 12.43
N THR A 604 -7.23 0.11 13.68
CA THR A 604 -6.88 0.98 14.82
C THR A 604 -5.58 1.76 14.61
N SER A 605 -4.71 1.27 13.75
CA SER A 605 -3.48 1.92 13.28
C SER A 605 -3.73 3.01 12.22
N GLY A 606 -4.92 3.05 11.61
CA GLY A 606 -5.24 3.92 10.47
C GLY A 606 -4.92 3.30 9.11
N ILE A 607 -4.72 2.00 9.02
CA ILE A 607 -4.53 1.31 7.74
C ILE A 607 -5.87 1.05 7.06
N LEU A 608 -5.94 1.33 5.76
CA LEU A 608 -7.04 1.01 4.87
C LEU A 608 -6.74 -0.25 4.07
N SER A 609 -7.66 -1.19 4.10
CA SER A 609 -7.66 -2.39 3.25
C SER A 609 -8.24 -2.10 1.86
N GLU A 610 -8.35 -3.14 1.06
CA GLU A 610 -9.10 -3.12 -0.20
C GLU A 610 -10.61 -3.15 0.06
N GLN A 611 -11.07 -4.12 0.84
CA GLN A 611 -12.47 -4.43 1.08
C GLN A 611 -12.78 -4.56 2.57
N LEU A 612 -14.05 -4.51 2.88
CA LEU A 612 -14.61 -4.75 4.21
C LEU A 612 -15.66 -5.88 4.16
N ASP A 613 -15.76 -6.60 5.24
CA ASP A 613 -16.90 -7.50 5.47
C ASP A 613 -18.18 -6.65 5.61
N PRO A 614 -19.23 -6.93 4.80
CA PRO A 614 -20.43 -6.09 4.75
C PRO A 614 -21.27 -6.09 6.05
N TYR A 615 -21.07 -7.06 6.93
CA TYR A 615 -21.83 -7.21 8.17
C TYR A 615 -21.04 -6.74 9.40
N THR A 616 -19.75 -7.03 9.45
CA THR A 616 -18.90 -6.75 10.61
C THR A 616 -18.05 -5.51 10.46
N GLY A 617 -17.82 -5.03 9.22
CA GLY A 617 -16.90 -3.94 8.91
C GLY A 617 -15.42 -4.31 9.09
N VAL A 618 -15.11 -5.59 9.30
CA VAL A 618 -13.74 -6.05 9.45
C VAL A 618 -13.04 -6.02 8.08
N PRO A 619 -11.78 -5.53 7.99
CA PRO A 619 -10.99 -5.58 6.77
C PRO A 619 -10.79 -6.99 6.25
N ILE A 620 -11.00 -7.16 4.97
CA ILE A 620 -10.75 -8.37 4.20
C ILE A 620 -9.94 -8.05 2.95
N SER A 621 -9.37 -9.08 2.28
CA SER A 621 -8.50 -8.89 1.13
C SER A 621 -7.20 -8.15 1.48
N ALA A 622 -6.53 -7.52 0.51
CA ALA A 622 -5.22 -6.89 0.71
C ALA A 622 -5.27 -5.73 1.71
N SER A 623 -4.34 -5.72 2.66
CA SER A 623 -4.24 -4.68 3.70
C SER A 623 -2.78 -4.45 4.12
N PRO A 624 -2.22 -3.23 3.93
CA PRO A 624 -2.85 -2.04 3.36
C PRO A 624 -3.07 -2.14 1.84
N LEU A 625 -3.94 -1.28 1.30
CA LEU A 625 -3.99 -1.01 -0.13
C LEU A 625 -3.60 0.45 -0.39
N VAL A 626 -2.56 0.67 -1.17
CA VAL A 626 -2.05 2.03 -1.50
C VAL A 626 -3.11 2.86 -2.22
N TRP A 627 -3.87 2.26 -3.12
CA TRP A 627 -4.96 2.94 -3.82
C TRP A 627 -6.03 3.49 -2.87
N SER A 628 -6.43 2.73 -1.85
CA SER A 628 -7.39 3.21 -0.83
C SER A 628 -6.87 4.45 -0.09
N HIS A 629 -5.59 4.43 0.31
CA HIS A 629 -4.95 5.58 0.96
C HIS A 629 -4.79 6.77 0.01
N ALA A 630 -4.45 6.53 -1.26
CA ALA A 630 -4.29 7.58 -2.26
C ALA A 630 -5.62 8.31 -2.53
N GLU A 631 -6.71 7.58 -2.75
CA GLU A 631 -8.03 8.18 -2.96
C GLU A 631 -8.50 8.98 -1.74
N PHE A 632 -8.20 8.50 -0.53
CA PHE A 632 -8.53 9.23 0.70
C PHE A 632 -7.79 10.56 0.79
N VAL A 633 -6.49 10.59 0.47
CA VAL A 633 -5.68 11.83 0.45
C VAL A 633 -6.19 12.79 -0.64
N ILE A 634 -6.50 12.29 -1.84
CA ILE A 634 -7.05 13.09 -2.93
C ILE A 634 -8.39 13.71 -2.52
N ALA A 635 -9.31 12.88 -2.01
CA ALA A 635 -10.65 13.33 -1.60
C ALA A 635 -10.61 14.43 -0.53
N LEU A 636 -9.74 14.28 0.47
CA LEU A 636 -9.56 15.30 1.51
C LEU A 636 -8.92 16.59 0.97
N SER A 637 -7.98 16.46 0.03
CA SER A 637 -7.40 17.65 -0.62
C SER A 637 -8.46 18.39 -1.44
N GLU A 638 -9.30 17.68 -2.20
CA GLU A 638 -10.43 18.23 -2.93
C GLU A 638 -11.48 18.89 -1.99
N TYR A 639 -11.75 18.24 -0.84
CA TYR A 639 -12.63 18.80 0.19
C TYR A 639 -12.10 20.14 0.72
N LEU A 640 -10.82 20.19 1.08
CA LEU A 640 -10.18 21.40 1.60
C LEU A 640 -10.16 22.53 0.57
N ASP A 641 -9.90 22.21 -0.70
CA ASP A 641 -9.94 23.20 -1.77
C ASP A 641 -11.37 23.74 -1.96
N ARG A 642 -12.37 22.85 -2.00
CA ARG A 642 -13.77 23.22 -2.13
C ARG A 642 -14.27 24.02 -0.92
N TYR A 643 -13.85 23.64 0.31
CA TYR A 643 -14.15 24.38 1.53
C TYR A 643 -13.65 25.82 1.45
N ARG A 644 -12.43 26.06 0.95
CA ARG A 644 -11.87 27.41 0.77
C ARG A 644 -12.67 28.23 -0.24
N GLU A 645 -13.16 27.62 -1.31
CA GLU A 645 -13.96 28.30 -2.34
C GLU A 645 -15.32 28.77 -1.83
N ILE A 646 -16.02 27.95 -1.03
CA ILE A 646 -17.41 28.20 -0.61
C ILE A 646 -17.54 28.79 0.80
N SER A 647 -16.50 28.68 1.64
CA SER A 647 -16.52 29.24 3.00
C SER A 647 -16.45 30.77 2.98
N PRO A 648 -17.29 31.48 3.78
CA PRO A 648 -17.20 32.94 3.93
C PRO A 648 -15.83 33.43 4.42
N ARG A 649 -15.10 32.60 5.18
CA ARG A 649 -13.74 32.91 5.66
C ARG A 649 -12.66 32.76 4.59
N GLY A 650 -12.89 31.97 3.55
CA GLY A 650 -11.94 31.76 2.44
C GLY A 650 -11.92 32.90 1.41
N ARG A 651 -12.89 33.83 1.47
CA ARG A 651 -12.97 35.00 0.57
C ARG A 651 -12.21 36.25 1.08
N ILE A 652 -11.52 36.16 2.21
CA ILE A 652 -10.84 37.30 2.89
C ILE A 652 -9.30 37.15 2.87
N ILE A 653 -8.73 36.21 2.09
CA ILE A 653 -7.28 36.10 1.94
C ILE A 653 -6.88 36.37 0.49
#